data_559f20fb00f05472c7d5879df1fb39f6
#
_entry.id   559f20fb00f05472c7d5879df1fb39f6
#
_cell.length_a   1.000
_cell.length_b   1.000
_cell.length_c   1.000
_cell.angle_alpha   90.00
_cell.angle_beta   90.00
_cell.angle_gamma   90.00
#
_symmetry.space_group_name_H-M   'P 1'
#
loop_
_entity.id
_entity.type
_entity.pdbx_description
1 polymer ?
#
loop_
_entity_poly.entity_id
_entity_poly.type
_entity_poly.pdbx_seq_one_letter_code
_entity_poly.pdbx_strand_id
1 'polypeptide(L)'
;MTSASRRPRSGLLALLGAGAALAGLLIAPPAHAADSALSLDTASIRSDETVSITFDAGDAVHDRNWVGIYRDGATPGGPASLDWRYVPEASGELRWGPSDREGWTRNTATVDPGDYDVYLLEDDGYTVLAGPIDLAITGEGIEPPRPPAEPKPEVDGVSSLNVLTFNVWHGGTQVADGAQQIADIIQETDADVTFLPEVGQAPAQVAALLGYDHLIATDTGIVSRYPILSTDTVVKWWSKAVIDVNGSEVVVYGGHLEYRWYTTYLPRGYGGEIHGDWPPGWNTWDKLDAPVTDVDSILAANVESGRPATAAELVADIATERAAGRLAIVGGDFNEPPSQDWTEATADLFDHNGVVIPWQTTQRLLDGGLVDAFRTVHPDPAANPGFTWPSDNALFPTSTLTWAPEADERDRIDYIFATPDERLSIDGASVVGPQSTIVRNERVVDDSADEILTPDAVWPSDHKAVLANFHICADGCAETEPEPATVTLDTASVVAGGSVTVSGSGFTPDAGLTIELRSTPVQVGTVTADAAGAFRTSVTVPAATPAGAHRIVVIDGSGRETEAALAVTALPVVEQPGTGDSDDTSGGGGTSPGTGTGTDGTGTGTGSDGGLATTGADSMPLVVAALLLLTAGAGMLVIRRRRFG
;
A
#
# COMPACT_ATOMS: atom_id res chain seq x y z
N MET A 1 21.99 12.39 -64.14
CA MET A 1 22.79 11.52 -65.00
C MET A 1 22.51 10.10 -64.52
N THR A 2 21.48 9.44 -65.07
CA THR A 2 21.52 8.42 -66.10
C THR A 2 22.33 7.22 -65.67
N SER A 3 21.89 5.94 -65.58
CA SER A 3 21.00 5.15 -66.41
C SER A 3 21.01 3.74 -65.80
N ALA A 4 19.94 3.09 -65.48
CA ALA A 4 19.11 2.19 -66.26
C ALA A 4 19.72 0.81 -66.60
N SER A 5 18.97 -0.23 -66.10
CA SER A 5 18.49 -1.43 -66.80
C SER A 5 19.49 -2.56 -67.14
N ARG A 6 19.18 -3.82 -66.86
CA ARG A 6 18.26 -4.74 -67.54
C ARG A 6 18.43 -6.18 -67.03
N ARG A 7 17.30 -6.89 -66.90
CA ARG A 7 17.26 -8.36 -67.01
C ARG A 7 17.52 -8.82 -68.46
N PRO A 8 17.93 -10.10 -68.66
CA PRO A 8 17.00 -11.09 -69.22
C PRO A 8 17.24 -12.54 -68.71
N ARG A 9 16.33 -13.28 -68.64
CA ARG A 9 15.52 -14.39 -69.19
C ARG A 9 16.31 -15.53 -69.86
N SER A 10 15.92 -16.78 -69.37
CA SER A 10 15.66 -18.05 -70.10
C SER A 10 16.80 -18.87 -70.68
N GLY A 11 16.81 -20.18 -70.36
CA GLY A 11 17.50 -21.22 -71.07
C GLY A 11 17.35 -22.62 -70.51
N LEU A 12 16.31 -23.30 -70.94
CA LEU A 12 16.04 -24.72 -70.81
C LEU A 12 17.07 -25.52 -71.64
N LEU A 13 17.73 -26.53 -71.08
CA LEU A 13 18.32 -27.64 -71.87
C LEU A 13 18.32 -28.93 -71.07
N ALA A 14 17.60 -29.91 -71.56
CA ALA A 14 17.64 -31.31 -71.13
C ALA A 14 18.85 -31.99 -71.76
N LEU A 15 19.51 -32.88 -71.01
CA LEU A 15 20.27 -33.98 -71.62
C LEU A 15 20.17 -35.23 -70.78
N LEU A 16 19.74 -36.29 -71.43
CA LEU A 16 19.74 -37.69 -71.02
C LEU A 16 21.16 -38.25 -70.91
N GLY A 17 21.39 -39.09 -69.90
CA GLY A 17 22.62 -39.89 -69.78
C GLY A 17 22.46 -41.05 -68.82
N ALA A 18 22.51 -42.27 -69.32
CA ALA A 18 22.17 -43.54 -68.69
C ALA A 18 23.19 -44.05 -67.69
N GLY A 19 22.69 -44.75 -66.67
CA GLY A 19 23.14 -46.03 -66.22
C GLY A 19 24.36 -46.18 -65.33
N ALA A 20 24.12 -46.47 -64.03
CA ALA A 20 24.83 -47.56 -63.30
C ALA A 20 24.03 -47.91 -62.03
N ALA A 21 23.52 -49.11 -62.00
CA ALA A 21 22.89 -49.69 -60.85
C ALA A 21 23.94 -50.03 -59.78
N LEU A 22 23.92 -49.36 -58.62
CA LEU A 22 24.52 -49.85 -57.39
C LEU A 22 23.36 -50.18 -56.46
N ALA A 23 23.22 -51.48 -56.15
CA ALA A 23 22.33 -51.95 -55.11
C ALA A 23 22.85 -51.47 -53.73
N GLY A 24 22.40 -50.31 -53.30
CA GLY A 24 22.53 -49.86 -51.92
C GLY A 24 21.34 -50.42 -51.13
N LEU A 25 21.66 -51.19 -50.09
CA LEU A 25 20.71 -51.66 -49.12
C LEU A 25 20.00 -50.45 -48.51
N LEU A 26 18.80 -50.14 -48.95
CA LEU A 26 17.89 -49.21 -48.28
C LEU A 26 17.48 -49.88 -46.97
N ILE A 27 18.16 -49.55 -45.89
CA ILE A 27 17.58 -49.71 -44.58
C ILE A 27 16.40 -48.73 -44.57
N ALA A 28 15.20 -49.23 -44.71
CA ALA A 28 14.01 -48.44 -44.47
C ALA A 28 14.12 -47.90 -43.04
N PRO A 29 13.85 -46.60 -42.80
CA PRO A 29 13.69 -46.14 -41.46
C PRO A 29 12.59 -46.97 -40.83
N PRO A 30 12.67 -47.29 -39.53
CA PRO A 30 11.59 -48.02 -38.86
C PRO A 30 10.27 -47.28 -39.13
N ALA A 31 9.29 -48.03 -39.55
CA ALA A 31 7.93 -47.52 -39.67
C ALA A 31 7.48 -47.10 -38.27
N HIS A 32 7.58 -45.83 -37.97
CA HIS A 32 7.09 -45.28 -36.73
C HIS A 32 5.81 -44.55 -37.01
N ALA A 33 4.81 -45.02 -36.31
CA ALA A 33 3.53 -44.38 -36.02
C ALA A 33 2.87 -43.71 -37.24
N ALA A 34 2.44 -44.50 -38.20
CA ALA A 34 1.60 -44.03 -39.29
C ALA A 34 0.21 -43.53 -38.83
N ASP A 35 -0.06 -43.69 -37.52
CA ASP A 35 -1.41 -43.49 -36.96
C ASP A 35 -1.50 -42.40 -35.88
N SER A 36 -0.40 -41.71 -35.49
CA SER A 36 -0.49 -40.60 -34.54
C SER A 36 -0.97 -39.34 -35.25
N ALA A 37 -1.90 -38.58 -34.65
CA ALA A 37 -2.50 -37.41 -35.22
C ALA A 37 -2.66 -36.28 -34.19
N LEU A 38 -2.56 -35.05 -34.70
CA LEU A 38 -2.82 -33.84 -33.95
C LEU A 38 -3.60 -32.87 -34.86
N SER A 39 -4.58 -32.16 -34.34
CA SER A 39 -5.32 -31.16 -35.08
C SER A 39 -5.87 -30.08 -34.16
N LEU A 40 -6.07 -28.91 -34.70
CA LEU A 40 -6.72 -27.78 -34.04
C LEU A 40 -8.08 -27.54 -34.70
N ASP A 41 -9.05 -27.08 -33.93
CA ASP A 41 -10.35 -26.65 -34.46
C ASP A 41 -10.24 -25.36 -35.28
N THR A 42 -9.21 -24.56 -35.03
CA THR A 42 -8.86 -23.36 -35.78
C THR A 42 -7.35 -23.14 -35.81
N ALA A 43 -6.82 -22.58 -36.89
CA ALA A 43 -5.41 -22.23 -37.02
C ALA A 43 -5.11 -20.80 -36.50
N SER A 44 -6.11 -20.05 -36.06
CA SER A 44 -5.92 -18.69 -35.52
C SER A 44 -7.01 -18.40 -34.50
N ILE A 45 -6.56 -17.86 -33.36
CA ILE A 45 -7.43 -17.38 -32.28
C ILE A 45 -6.98 -16.01 -31.84
N ARG A 46 -7.86 -15.28 -31.15
CA ARG A 46 -7.44 -14.13 -30.34
C ARG A 46 -6.97 -14.64 -28.96
N SER A 47 -6.20 -13.81 -28.27
CA SER A 47 -5.72 -14.15 -26.92
C SER A 47 -6.84 -14.36 -25.89
N ASP A 48 -8.02 -13.80 -26.14
CA ASP A 48 -9.25 -13.98 -25.34
C ASP A 48 -10.11 -15.19 -25.78
N GLU A 49 -9.68 -15.95 -26.77
CA GLU A 49 -10.41 -17.12 -27.29
C GLU A 49 -9.72 -18.43 -26.88
N THR A 50 -10.50 -19.52 -26.92
CA THR A 50 -10.04 -20.87 -26.62
C THR A 50 -9.87 -21.65 -27.91
N VAL A 51 -8.75 -22.37 -28.06
CA VAL A 51 -8.54 -23.38 -29.13
C VAL A 51 -8.76 -24.78 -28.57
N SER A 52 -9.44 -25.63 -29.34
CA SER A 52 -9.54 -27.07 -29.05
C SER A 52 -8.46 -27.85 -29.80
N ILE A 53 -7.67 -28.60 -29.07
CA ILE A 53 -6.55 -29.44 -29.56
C ILE A 53 -6.98 -30.89 -29.47
N THR A 54 -7.23 -31.53 -30.61
CA THR A 54 -7.54 -32.96 -30.68
C THR A 54 -6.26 -33.73 -30.97
N PHE A 55 -6.00 -34.79 -30.18
CA PHE A 55 -4.83 -35.64 -30.32
C PHE A 55 -5.24 -37.12 -30.40
N ASP A 56 -4.42 -37.90 -31.10
CA ASP A 56 -4.44 -39.37 -31.15
C ASP A 56 -2.99 -39.87 -31.15
N ALA A 57 -2.59 -40.61 -30.14
CA ALA A 57 -1.24 -41.19 -30.05
C ALA A 57 -1.07 -42.50 -30.83
N GLY A 58 -2.15 -43.06 -31.44
CA GLY A 58 -2.12 -44.31 -32.17
C GLY A 58 -1.61 -45.43 -31.27
N ASP A 59 -0.61 -46.18 -31.76
CA ASP A 59 0.02 -47.29 -31.01
C ASP A 59 1.07 -46.80 -29.99
N ALA A 60 1.42 -45.50 -29.99
CA ALA A 60 2.47 -44.91 -29.13
C ALA A 60 1.89 -44.32 -27.82
N VAL A 61 1.00 -45.08 -27.15
CA VAL A 61 0.36 -44.62 -25.92
C VAL A 61 1.30 -44.80 -24.73
N HIS A 62 1.65 -43.71 -24.05
CA HIS A 62 2.41 -43.69 -22.79
C HIS A 62 1.75 -42.79 -21.77
N ASP A 63 1.85 -43.14 -20.49
CA ASP A 63 1.28 -42.34 -19.39
C ASP A 63 1.84 -40.90 -19.30
N ARG A 64 2.95 -40.65 -19.98
CA ARG A 64 3.68 -39.37 -19.98
C ARG A 64 3.82 -38.75 -21.36
N ASN A 65 2.97 -39.16 -22.30
CA ASN A 65 2.81 -38.38 -23.53
C ASN A 65 2.30 -36.96 -23.18
N TRP A 66 2.67 -36.01 -23.98
CA TRP A 66 2.30 -34.62 -23.68
C TRP A 66 2.13 -33.77 -24.92
N VAL A 67 1.26 -32.79 -24.83
CA VAL A 67 1.12 -31.71 -25.85
C VAL A 67 1.95 -30.54 -25.39
N GLY A 68 2.78 -30.03 -26.27
CA GLY A 68 3.64 -28.88 -26.04
C GLY A 68 3.35 -27.74 -27.04
N ILE A 69 3.35 -26.52 -26.54
CA ILE A 69 3.20 -25.28 -27.33
C ILE A 69 4.56 -24.60 -27.37
N TYR A 70 5.01 -24.28 -28.57
CA TYR A 70 6.32 -23.69 -28.84
C TYR A 70 6.16 -22.41 -29.68
N ARG A 71 7.16 -21.54 -29.69
CA ARG A 71 7.21 -20.45 -30.67
C ARG A 71 7.46 -21.02 -32.06
N ASP A 72 6.91 -20.38 -33.08
CA ASP A 72 7.10 -20.77 -34.50
C ASP A 72 8.57 -21.07 -34.83
N GLY A 73 8.79 -22.18 -35.50
CA GLY A 73 10.10 -22.68 -35.89
C GLY A 73 10.95 -23.26 -34.76
N ALA A 74 10.46 -23.35 -33.53
CA ALA A 74 11.16 -23.95 -32.41
C ALA A 74 11.00 -25.48 -32.44
N THR A 75 12.11 -26.20 -32.38
CA THR A 75 12.13 -27.67 -32.39
C THR A 75 12.12 -28.21 -30.94
N PRO A 76 11.22 -29.15 -30.58
CA PRO A 76 11.26 -29.81 -29.27
C PRO A 76 12.62 -30.38 -28.92
N GLY A 77 13.05 -30.21 -27.64
CA GLY A 77 14.39 -30.59 -27.18
C GLY A 77 15.47 -29.49 -27.33
N GLY A 78 15.15 -28.39 -28.02
CA GLY A 78 15.94 -27.17 -28.08
C GLY A 78 15.52 -26.18 -26.99
N PRO A 79 14.74 -25.11 -27.34
CA PRO A 79 14.20 -24.22 -26.34
C PRO A 79 13.09 -24.90 -25.52
N ALA A 80 12.81 -24.37 -24.33
CA ALA A 80 11.68 -24.84 -23.52
C ALA A 80 10.35 -24.58 -24.24
N SER A 81 9.38 -25.49 -24.07
CA SER A 81 7.99 -25.23 -24.44
C SER A 81 7.47 -24.00 -23.71
N LEU A 82 6.62 -23.24 -24.36
CA LEU A 82 5.96 -22.09 -23.76
C LEU A 82 4.93 -22.55 -22.72
N ASP A 83 4.15 -23.59 -23.11
CA ASP A 83 3.20 -24.28 -22.26
C ASP A 83 3.15 -25.75 -22.62
N TRP A 84 2.64 -26.59 -21.71
CA TRP A 84 2.56 -28.02 -21.94
C TRP A 84 1.56 -28.71 -21.00
N ARG A 85 1.03 -29.88 -21.45
CA ARG A 85 0.14 -30.70 -20.65
C ARG A 85 0.33 -32.17 -20.97
N TYR A 86 0.36 -33.06 -19.94
CA TYR A 86 0.35 -34.50 -20.13
C TYR A 86 -0.99 -34.98 -20.68
N VAL A 87 -0.92 -36.01 -21.54
CA VAL A 87 -2.04 -36.70 -22.18
C VAL A 87 -1.82 -38.23 -22.07
N PRO A 88 -2.17 -38.80 -20.93
CA PRO A 88 -1.99 -40.26 -20.69
C PRO A 88 -2.96 -41.14 -21.48
N GLU A 89 -4.01 -40.56 -22.07
CA GLU A 89 -4.99 -41.24 -22.89
C GLU A 89 -4.48 -41.49 -24.31
N ALA A 90 -5.02 -42.55 -24.98
CA ALA A 90 -4.67 -42.81 -26.37
C ALA A 90 -5.11 -41.71 -27.32
N SER A 91 -6.25 -41.09 -27.06
CA SER A 91 -6.79 -39.98 -27.83
C SER A 91 -7.72 -39.12 -26.99
N GLY A 92 -7.87 -37.85 -27.34
CA GLY A 92 -8.74 -36.93 -26.61
C GLY A 92 -8.76 -35.54 -27.21
N GLU A 93 -9.44 -34.67 -26.50
CA GLU A 93 -9.52 -33.23 -26.81
C GLU A 93 -9.04 -32.43 -25.58
N LEU A 94 -8.16 -31.49 -25.81
CA LEU A 94 -7.72 -30.51 -24.83
C LEU A 94 -8.26 -29.14 -25.20
N ARG A 95 -8.55 -28.34 -24.20
CA ARG A 95 -8.86 -26.92 -24.40
C ARG A 95 -7.73 -26.07 -23.86
N TRP A 96 -7.33 -25.08 -24.60
CA TRP A 96 -6.33 -24.10 -24.19
C TRP A 96 -6.87 -22.70 -24.47
N GLY A 97 -7.16 -21.94 -23.41
CA GLY A 97 -7.82 -20.65 -23.48
C GLY A 97 -7.65 -19.84 -22.20
N PRO A 98 -8.22 -18.65 -22.09
CA PRO A 98 -8.05 -17.74 -20.97
C PRO A 98 -8.50 -18.36 -19.64
N SER A 99 -9.57 -19.16 -19.66
CA SER A 99 -10.18 -19.79 -18.49
C SER A 99 -9.81 -21.27 -18.32
N ASP A 100 -9.04 -21.84 -19.25
CA ASP A 100 -8.73 -23.29 -19.27
C ASP A 100 -7.37 -23.53 -18.57
N ARG A 101 -7.39 -23.66 -17.25
CA ARG A 101 -6.19 -23.87 -16.42
C ARG A 101 -5.95 -25.33 -16.03
N GLU A 102 -6.87 -26.24 -16.32
CA GLU A 102 -6.75 -27.64 -15.89
C GLU A 102 -5.56 -28.33 -16.59
N GLY A 103 -4.48 -28.51 -15.85
CA GLY A 103 -3.27 -29.19 -16.30
C GLY A 103 -2.33 -28.36 -17.19
N TRP A 104 -2.62 -27.11 -17.49
CA TRP A 104 -1.74 -26.17 -18.18
C TRP A 104 -0.98 -25.28 -17.19
N THR A 105 0.23 -24.82 -17.56
CA THR A 105 1.02 -23.89 -16.74
C THR A 105 0.76 -22.43 -17.10
N ARG A 106 0.23 -22.18 -18.29
CA ARG A 106 -0.17 -20.86 -18.81
C ARG A 106 -1.54 -20.96 -19.50
N ASN A 107 -2.00 -19.85 -20.04
CA ASN A 107 -3.20 -19.78 -20.86
C ASN A 107 -2.99 -18.82 -22.05
N THR A 108 -3.93 -18.78 -22.99
CA THR A 108 -3.82 -17.93 -24.19
C THR A 108 -3.69 -16.45 -23.86
N ALA A 109 -4.33 -15.97 -22.79
CA ALA A 109 -4.25 -14.57 -22.37
C ALA A 109 -2.87 -14.17 -21.79
N THR A 110 -2.06 -15.15 -21.36
CA THR A 110 -0.71 -14.91 -20.80
C THR A 110 0.41 -15.12 -21.80
N VAL A 111 0.06 -15.30 -23.07
CA VAL A 111 1.00 -15.59 -24.15
C VAL A 111 0.99 -14.40 -25.12
N ASP A 112 2.18 -13.90 -25.48
CA ASP A 112 2.29 -12.79 -26.42
C ASP A 112 1.62 -13.13 -27.76
N PRO A 113 0.95 -12.20 -28.43
CA PRO A 113 0.51 -12.39 -29.81
C PRO A 113 1.68 -12.82 -30.71
N GLY A 114 1.42 -13.79 -31.59
CA GLY A 114 2.47 -14.32 -32.45
C GLY A 114 2.10 -15.67 -33.05
N ASP A 115 3.05 -16.26 -33.77
CA ASP A 115 2.89 -17.59 -34.37
C ASP A 115 3.54 -18.65 -33.50
N TYR A 116 2.85 -19.79 -33.35
CA TYR A 116 3.20 -20.88 -32.46
C TYR A 116 3.05 -22.23 -33.16
N ASP A 117 3.84 -23.20 -32.70
CA ASP A 117 3.82 -24.59 -33.13
C ASP A 117 3.27 -25.49 -32.01
N VAL A 118 2.28 -26.31 -32.30
CA VAL A 118 1.73 -27.31 -31.38
C VAL A 118 2.24 -28.71 -31.77
N TYR A 119 2.77 -29.46 -30.78
CA TYR A 119 3.30 -30.80 -30.94
C TYR A 119 2.68 -31.78 -29.97
N LEU A 120 2.50 -33.05 -30.42
CA LEU A 120 2.30 -34.21 -29.56
C LEU A 120 3.64 -34.92 -29.40
N LEU A 121 4.06 -35.18 -28.17
CA LEU A 121 5.40 -35.64 -27.82
C LEU A 121 5.34 -36.91 -26.95
N GLU A 122 6.34 -37.83 -27.12
CA GLU A 122 6.38 -39.15 -26.54
C GLU A 122 7.10 -39.17 -25.18
N ASP A 123 6.47 -39.87 -24.19
CA ASP A 123 7.04 -40.36 -22.93
C ASP A 123 8.01 -39.41 -22.21
N ASP A 124 7.53 -38.20 -21.87
CA ASP A 124 8.36 -37.14 -21.21
C ASP A 124 9.65 -36.79 -22.00
N GLY A 125 9.71 -37.23 -23.25
CA GLY A 125 10.81 -36.96 -24.18
C GLY A 125 10.43 -35.89 -25.21
N TYR A 126 11.30 -35.74 -26.20
CA TYR A 126 11.10 -34.77 -27.28
C TYR A 126 10.89 -35.47 -28.65
N THR A 127 10.63 -36.75 -28.66
CA THR A 127 10.25 -37.48 -29.90
C THR A 127 8.88 -36.99 -30.33
N VAL A 128 8.79 -36.44 -31.52
CA VAL A 128 7.53 -35.93 -32.08
C VAL A 128 6.69 -37.09 -32.57
N LEU A 129 5.51 -37.25 -32.03
CA LEU A 129 4.48 -38.21 -32.48
C LEU A 129 3.62 -37.57 -33.59
N ALA A 130 3.21 -36.31 -33.40
CA ALA A 130 2.48 -35.52 -34.40
C ALA A 130 2.77 -34.02 -34.25
N GLY A 131 2.55 -33.28 -35.32
CA GLY A 131 2.88 -31.83 -35.39
C GLY A 131 4.19 -31.56 -36.17
N PRO A 132 4.63 -30.31 -36.32
CA PRO A 132 3.93 -29.12 -35.81
C PRO A 132 2.59 -28.86 -36.48
N ILE A 133 1.68 -28.25 -35.73
CA ILE A 133 0.48 -27.61 -36.26
C ILE A 133 0.60 -26.12 -35.94
N ASP A 134 0.50 -25.28 -36.96
CA ASP A 134 0.60 -23.82 -36.83
C ASP A 134 -0.63 -23.28 -36.08
N LEU A 135 -0.39 -22.43 -35.08
CA LEU A 135 -1.40 -21.69 -34.35
C LEU A 135 -0.99 -20.21 -34.28
N ALA A 136 -1.76 -19.36 -34.94
CA ALA A 136 -1.58 -17.91 -34.79
C ALA A 136 -2.43 -17.42 -33.61
N ILE A 137 -1.80 -16.77 -32.63
CA ILE A 137 -2.50 -16.02 -31.60
C ILE A 137 -2.43 -14.56 -32.00
N THR A 138 -3.58 -13.99 -32.37
CA THR A 138 -3.71 -12.57 -32.58
C THR A 138 -4.05 -11.92 -31.25
N GLY A 139 -3.52 -10.73 -31.00
CA GLY A 139 -3.96 -9.94 -29.84
C GLY A 139 -5.48 -9.80 -29.85
N GLU A 140 -6.07 -9.60 -28.70
CA GLU A 140 -7.46 -9.14 -28.59
C GLU A 140 -7.69 -8.14 -29.69
N GLY A 141 -8.85 -8.24 -30.36
CA GLY A 141 -9.14 -7.39 -31.51
C GLY A 141 -8.82 -5.97 -31.13
N ILE A 142 -7.73 -5.46 -31.68
CA ILE A 142 -7.15 -4.20 -31.25
C ILE A 142 -8.25 -3.16 -31.41
N GLU A 143 -8.99 -2.89 -30.33
CA GLU A 143 -9.53 -1.56 -30.18
C GLU A 143 -8.32 -0.65 -30.43
N PRO A 144 -8.41 0.32 -31.36
CA PRO A 144 -7.27 1.18 -31.63
C PRO A 144 -6.74 1.66 -30.28
N PRO A 145 -5.41 1.64 -30.05
CA PRO A 145 -4.86 1.96 -28.75
C PRO A 145 -5.56 3.21 -28.25
N ARG A 146 -6.09 3.15 -27.03
CA ARG A 146 -6.79 4.29 -26.45
C ARG A 146 -5.88 5.50 -26.62
N PRO A 147 -6.37 6.63 -27.12
CA PRO A 147 -5.52 7.80 -27.25
C PRO A 147 -4.89 8.10 -25.89
N PRO A 148 -3.66 8.63 -25.86
CA PRO A 148 -3.02 9.00 -24.59
C PRO A 148 -4.01 9.78 -23.72
N ALA A 149 -4.11 9.40 -22.45
CA ALA A 149 -4.95 10.10 -21.51
C ALA A 149 -4.42 11.52 -21.33
N GLU A 150 -5.33 12.49 -21.33
CA GLU A 150 -4.94 13.87 -21.01
C GLU A 150 -4.58 13.97 -19.54
N PRO A 151 -3.47 14.62 -19.18
CA PRO A 151 -3.18 15.00 -17.80
C PRO A 151 -4.34 15.80 -17.20
N LYS A 152 -4.57 15.67 -15.89
CA LYS A 152 -5.54 16.54 -15.21
C LYS A 152 -5.09 18.00 -15.35
N PRO A 153 -6.01 18.92 -15.71
CA PRO A 153 -5.64 20.33 -15.85
C PRO A 153 -5.29 20.94 -14.48
N GLU A 154 -4.34 21.83 -14.48
CA GLU A 154 -4.12 22.73 -13.37
C GLU A 154 -5.32 23.66 -13.18
N VAL A 155 -5.76 23.88 -11.96
CA VAL A 155 -6.84 24.78 -11.60
C VAL A 155 -6.32 25.80 -10.58
N ASP A 156 -6.36 27.08 -10.92
CA ASP A 156 -5.92 28.18 -10.06
C ASP A 156 -4.49 28.02 -9.50
N GLY A 157 -3.57 27.46 -10.29
CA GLY A 157 -2.19 27.23 -9.90
C GLY A 157 -1.97 25.96 -9.07
N VAL A 158 -2.98 25.10 -8.97
CA VAL A 158 -2.96 23.85 -8.21
C VAL A 158 -3.17 22.67 -9.13
N SER A 159 -2.29 21.70 -9.09
CA SER A 159 -2.42 20.42 -9.77
C SER A 159 -2.74 19.33 -8.76
N SER A 160 -3.85 18.60 -8.96
CA SER A 160 -4.14 17.41 -8.16
C SER A 160 -3.31 16.22 -8.64
N LEU A 161 -2.85 15.41 -7.71
CA LEU A 161 -2.11 14.18 -7.99
C LEU A 161 -2.58 13.06 -7.05
N ASN A 162 -3.33 12.12 -7.57
CA ASN A 162 -3.79 10.95 -6.84
C ASN A 162 -2.81 9.80 -7.08
N VAL A 163 -2.22 9.28 -6.02
CA VAL A 163 -1.22 8.20 -6.08
C VAL A 163 -1.78 6.95 -5.41
N LEU A 164 -1.74 5.83 -6.11
CA LEU A 164 -2.18 4.53 -5.64
C LEU A 164 -0.97 3.61 -5.51
N THR A 165 -0.85 2.85 -4.44
CA THR A 165 0.01 1.67 -4.40
C THR A 165 -0.85 0.42 -4.29
N PHE A 166 -0.59 -0.57 -5.14
CA PHE A 166 -1.43 -1.75 -5.26
C PHE A 166 -0.61 -2.98 -5.65
N ASN A 167 -0.31 -3.86 -4.71
CA ASN A 167 0.22 -5.19 -5.01
C ASN A 167 -0.85 -5.97 -5.78
N VAL A 168 -0.53 -6.41 -6.99
CA VAL A 168 -1.51 -7.00 -7.94
C VAL A 168 -1.43 -8.52 -8.03
N TRP A 169 -0.82 -9.14 -7.05
CA TRP A 169 -0.75 -10.60 -6.91
C TRP A 169 -0.44 -11.32 -8.23
N HIS A 170 0.85 -11.44 -8.54
CA HIS A 170 1.33 -12.06 -9.79
C HIS A 170 0.76 -11.40 -11.06
N GLY A 171 0.70 -10.07 -11.09
CA GLY A 171 0.25 -9.32 -12.26
C GLY A 171 -1.26 -9.44 -12.53
N GLY A 172 -2.06 -9.68 -11.50
CA GLY A 172 -3.51 -9.84 -11.62
C GLY A 172 -3.95 -11.17 -12.24
N THR A 173 -2.99 -12.09 -12.53
CA THR A 173 -3.30 -13.35 -13.23
C THR A 173 -4.10 -14.35 -12.41
N GLN A 174 -4.37 -14.05 -11.15
CA GLN A 174 -5.15 -14.91 -10.25
C GLN A 174 -6.66 -14.83 -10.54
N VAL A 175 -7.13 -13.80 -11.24
CA VAL A 175 -8.53 -13.62 -11.62
C VAL A 175 -8.68 -13.49 -13.14
N ALA A 176 -9.88 -13.74 -13.66
CA ALA A 176 -10.17 -13.48 -15.06
C ALA A 176 -10.06 -11.99 -15.36
N ASP A 177 -9.51 -11.66 -16.52
CA ASP A 177 -9.37 -10.27 -17.01
C ASP A 177 -8.66 -9.35 -16.00
N GLY A 178 -7.67 -9.87 -15.25
CA GLY A 178 -7.05 -9.16 -14.13
C GLY A 178 -6.47 -7.80 -14.50
N ALA A 179 -5.89 -7.64 -15.69
CA ALA A 179 -5.41 -6.32 -16.14
C ALA A 179 -6.57 -5.32 -16.31
N GLN A 180 -7.74 -5.77 -16.79
CA GLN A 180 -8.94 -4.94 -16.89
C GLN A 180 -9.45 -4.57 -15.49
N GLN A 181 -9.52 -5.53 -14.55
CA GLN A 181 -9.93 -5.26 -13.17
C GLN A 181 -9.01 -4.23 -12.51
N ILE A 182 -7.69 -4.34 -12.70
CA ILE A 182 -6.73 -3.35 -12.20
C ILE A 182 -6.97 -1.98 -12.84
N ALA A 183 -7.20 -1.92 -14.16
CA ALA A 183 -7.49 -0.67 -14.86
C ALA A 183 -8.79 -0.03 -14.35
N ASP A 184 -9.83 -0.82 -14.10
CA ASP A 184 -11.10 -0.35 -13.57
C ASP A 184 -10.92 0.24 -12.16
N ILE A 185 -10.16 -0.43 -11.29
CA ILE A 185 -9.83 0.07 -9.95
C ILE A 185 -9.09 1.42 -10.02
N ILE A 186 -8.11 1.56 -10.93
CA ILE A 186 -7.38 2.82 -11.14
C ILE A 186 -8.33 3.93 -11.61
N GLN A 187 -9.30 3.63 -12.46
CA GLN A 187 -10.30 4.60 -12.91
C GLN A 187 -11.29 4.97 -11.79
N GLU A 188 -11.79 3.99 -11.04
CA GLU A 188 -12.74 4.22 -9.95
C GLU A 188 -12.13 5.03 -8.80
N THR A 189 -10.82 4.87 -8.56
CA THR A 189 -10.07 5.67 -7.58
C THR A 189 -9.54 6.98 -8.14
N ASP A 190 -9.74 7.24 -9.45
CA ASP A 190 -9.18 8.38 -10.19
C ASP A 190 -7.66 8.56 -9.94
N ALA A 191 -6.94 7.44 -9.80
CA ALA A 191 -5.51 7.47 -9.58
C ALA A 191 -4.76 7.92 -10.84
N ASP A 192 -3.81 8.82 -10.64
CA ASP A 192 -2.99 9.39 -11.70
C ASP A 192 -1.66 8.66 -11.84
N VAL A 193 -1.11 8.20 -10.72
CA VAL A 193 0.10 7.38 -10.66
C VAL A 193 -0.20 6.14 -9.82
N THR A 194 0.15 4.98 -10.34
CA THR A 194 -0.04 3.72 -9.63
C THR A 194 1.27 2.95 -9.57
N PHE A 195 1.69 2.59 -8.36
CA PHE A 195 2.77 1.65 -8.10
C PHE A 195 2.20 0.24 -8.05
N LEU A 196 2.77 -0.64 -8.85
CA LEU A 196 2.31 -2.02 -8.99
C LEU A 196 3.43 -2.99 -8.56
N PRO A 197 3.49 -3.47 -7.33
CA PRO A 197 4.24 -4.66 -6.94
C PRO A 197 3.69 -5.94 -7.59
N GLU A 198 4.54 -6.96 -7.77
CA GLU A 198 4.23 -8.27 -8.36
C GLU A 198 3.69 -8.21 -9.80
N VAL A 199 4.31 -7.42 -10.64
CA VAL A 199 3.71 -6.90 -11.88
C VAL A 199 3.55 -7.87 -13.05
N GLY A 200 4.46 -8.81 -13.28
CA GLY A 200 4.48 -9.50 -14.58
C GLY A 200 4.41 -8.53 -15.76
N GLN A 201 3.40 -8.65 -16.63
CA GLN A 201 3.14 -7.74 -17.75
C GLN A 201 1.99 -6.75 -17.48
N ALA A 202 1.42 -6.76 -16.29
CA ALA A 202 0.26 -5.93 -15.95
C ALA A 202 0.46 -4.43 -16.23
N PRO A 203 1.60 -3.79 -15.95
CA PRO A 203 1.74 -2.36 -16.20
C PRO A 203 1.54 -1.96 -17.66
N ALA A 204 2.07 -2.74 -18.61
CA ALA A 204 1.88 -2.46 -20.03
C ALA A 204 0.43 -2.68 -20.48
N GLN A 205 -0.22 -3.72 -20.00
CA GLN A 205 -1.60 -4.03 -20.32
C GLN A 205 -2.55 -2.99 -19.73
N VAL A 206 -2.38 -2.65 -18.45
CA VAL A 206 -3.16 -1.62 -17.76
C VAL A 206 -2.96 -0.25 -18.40
N ALA A 207 -1.71 0.13 -18.70
CA ALA A 207 -1.41 1.38 -19.38
C ALA A 207 -2.10 1.48 -20.76
N ALA A 208 -2.10 0.39 -21.54
CA ALA A 208 -2.78 0.35 -22.83
C ALA A 208 -4.30 0.53 -22.68
N LEU A 209 -4.92 -0.07 -21.66
CA LEU A 209 -6.34 0.09 -21.35
C LEU A 209 -6.70 1.52 -20.91
N LEU A 210 -5.80 2.20 -20.22
CA LEU A 210 -6.02 3.54 -19.68
C LEU A 210 -5.55 4.66 -20.62
N GLY A 211 -4.65 4.38 -21.56
CA GLY A 211 -3.93 5.38 -22.34
C GLY A 211 -2.85 6.10 -21.52
N TYR A 212 -2.31 5.44 -20.50
CA TYR A 212 -1.28 5.97 -19.59
C TYR A 212 0.13 5.59 -20.05
N ASP A 213 1.14 6.34 -19.61
CA ASP A 213 2.53 5.94 -19.71
C ASP A 213 2.85 4.85 -18.66
N HIS A 214 3.90 4.07 -18.89
CA HIS A 214 4.29 3.02 -17.95
C HIS A 214 5.79 2.74 -17.91
N LEU A 215 6.22 2.17 -16.79
CA LEU A 215 7.53 1.57 -16.57
C LEU A 215 7.34 0.15 -16.02
N ILE A 216 8.10 -0.81 -16.54
CA ILE A 216 8.24 -2.15 -15.97
C ILE A 216 9.68 -2.34 -15.53
N ALA A 217 9.87 -2.67 -14.25
CA ALA A 217 11.13 -3.16 -13.71
C ALA A 217 11.02 -4.66 -13.41
N THR A 218 11.95 -5.22 -12.64
CA THR A 218 12.03 -6.68 -12.42
C THR A 218 10.75 -7.27 -11.79
N ASP A 219 10.20 -6.60 -10.78
CA ASP A 219 9.04 -7.07 -10.03
C ASP A 219 8.15 -5.92 -9.55
N THR A 220 8.36 -4.75 -10.10
CA THR A 220 7.59 -3.54 -9.83
C THR A 220 7.28 -2.80 -11.11
N GLY A 221 6.20 -2.03 -11.13
CA GLY A 221 5.85 -1.19 -12.23
C GLY A 221 5.26 0.13 -11.79
N ILE A 222 5.27 1.08 -12.71
CA ILE A 222 4.64 2.37 -12.55
C ILE A 222 3.74 2.59 -13.74
N VAL A 223 2.49 2.98 -13.50
CA VAL A 223 1.54 3.42 -14.52
C VAL A 223 1.20 4.87 -14.20
N SER A 224 1.27 5.77 -15.18
CA SER A 224 1.13 7.20 -14.97
C SER A 224 0.27 7.87 -16.04
N ARG A 225 -0.75 8.64 -15.61
CA ARG A 225 -1.51 9.55 -16.47
C ARG A 225 -0.65 10.71 -16.96
N TYR A 226 0.30 11.13 -16.15
CA TYR A 226 1.25 12.19 -16.49
C TYR A 226 2.43 11.63 -17.28
N PRO A 227 3.00 12.41 -18.22
CA PRO A 227 4.13 11.95 -19.03
C PRO A 227 5.32 11.51 -18.19
N ILE A 228 5.89 10.36 -18.50
CA ILE A 228 7.15 9.89 -17.93
C ILE A 228 8.30 10.52 -18.71
N LEU A 229 9.04 11.43 -18.09
CA LEU A 229 10.16 12.15 -18.71
C LEU A 229 11.44 11.30 -18.77
N SER A 230 11.68 10.52 -17.73
CA SER A 230 12.84 9.63 -17.65
C SER A 230 12.59 8.49 -16.68
N THR A 231 13.32 7.39 -16.88
CA THR A 231 13.32 6.22 -16.02
C THR A 231 14.73 5.84 -15.66
N ASP A 232 14.94 5.32 -14.46
CA ASP A 232 16.22 4.80 -14.01
C ASP A 232 16.02 3.59 -13.09
N THR A 233 17.05 2.78 -12.93
CA THR A 233 17.11 1.70 -11.95
C THR A 233 18.09 2.12 -10.86
N VAL A 234 17.57 2.56 -9.74
CA VAL A 234 18.39 3.18 -8.70
C VAL A 234 18.95 2.17 -7.72
N VAL A 235 18.12 1.26 -7.26
CA VAL A 235 18.45 0.32 -6.19
C VAL A 235 17.66 -0.98 -6.44
N LYS A 236 18.19 -2.08 -5.94
CA LYS A 236 17.46 -3.35 -5.92
C LYS A 236 16.07 -3.15 -5.29
N TRP A 237 15.03 -3.71 -5.92
CA TRP A 237 13.62 -3.68 -5.52
C TRP A 237 12.87 -2.37 -5.77
N TRP A 238 13.49 -1.36 -6.40
CA TRP A 238 12.86 -0.08 -6.70
C TRP A 238 12.83 0.21 -8.20
N SER A 239 11.68 0.62 -8.70
CA SER A 239 11.52 1.30 -9.99
C SER A 239 11.50 2.81 -9.75
N LYS A 240 12.07 3.59 -10.65
CA LYS A 240 12.15 5.05 -10.57
C LYS A 240 11.72 5.67 -11.87
N ALA A 241 10.83 6.65 -11.80
CA ALA A 241 10.46 7.49 -12.93
C ALA A 241 10.41 8.96 -12.49
N VAL A 242 10.69 9.86 -13.42
CA VAL A 242 10.39 11.28 -13.27
C VAL A 242 9.20 11.57 -14.15
N ILE A 243 8.14 12.14 -13.57
CA ILE A 243 6.90 12.51 -14.27
C ILE A 243 6.77 14.03 -14.32
N ASP A 244 6.05 14.53 -15.33
CA ASP A 244 5.71 15.94 -15.49
C ASP A 244 4.26 16.20 -15.05
N VAL A 245 4.09 16.76 -13.87
CA VAL A 245 2.79 17.16 -13.35
C VAL A 245 2.58 18.65 -13.64
N ASN A 246 2.06 18.95 -14.84
CA ASN A 246 1.77 20.32 -15.31
C ASN A 246 2.97 21.28 -15.18
N GLY A 247 4.18 20.82 -15.48
CA GLY A 247 5.42 21.59 -15.40
C GLY A 247 6.20 21.41 -14.10
N SER A 248 5.67 20.66 -13.12
CA SER A 248 6.39 20.27 -11.91
C SER A 248 6.99 18.87 -12.07
N GLU A 249 8.32 18.77 -12.00
CA GLU A 249 8.98 17.46 -12.02
C GLU A 249 8.82 16.75 -10.67
N VAL A 250 8.18 15.58 -10.69
CA VAL A 250 8.00 14.70 -9.54
C VAL A 250 8.75 13.41 -9.80
N VAL A 251 9.68 13.04 -8.93
CA VAL A 251 10.28 11.71 -8.97
C VAL A 251 9.42 10.74 -8.16
N VAL A 252 9.09 9.62 -8.78
CA VAL A 252 8.23 8.59 -8.18
C VAL A 252 8.97 7.26 -8.13
N TYR A 253 8.84 6.56 -6.99
CA TYR A 253 9.51 5.28 -6.75
C TYR A 253 8.47 4.23 -6.38
N GLY A 254 8.44 3.14 -7.16
CA GLY A 254 7.63 1.96 -6.85
C GLY A 254 8.50 0.84 -6.30
N GLY A 255 8.15 0.27 -5.15
CA GLY A 255 8.93 -0.76 -4.47
C GLY A 255 8.17 -2.06 -4.26
N HIS A 256 8.91 -3.19 -4.29
CA HIS A 256 8.49 -4.48 -3.76
C HIS A 256 9.67 -5.10 -3.05
N LEU A 257 9.62 -5.11 -1.71
CA LEU A 257 10.76 -5.50 -0.90
C LEU A 257 10.70 -7.00 -0.56
N GLU A 258 11.79 -7.54 0.00
CA GLU A 258 11.93 -8.95 0.36
C GLU A 258 10.78 -9.43 1.27
N TYR A 259 10.01 -10.43 0.85
CA TYR A 259 8.90 -10.99 1.61
C TYR A 259 9.33 -11.95 2.71
N ARG A 260 10.49 -12.60 2.57
CA ARG A 260 11.07 -13.45 3.62
C ARG A 260 11.66 -12.60 4.74
N TRP A 261 12.15 -13.25 5.77
CA TRP A 261 12.48 -12.56 7.02
C TRP A 261 11.29 -11.72 7.50
N TYR A 262 10.07 -12.29 7.38
CA TYR A 262 8.86 -11.62 7.82
C TYR A 262 8.76 -11.70 9.35
N THR A 263 9.59 -10.91 10.02
CA THR A 263 9.82 -10.96 11.45
C THR A 263 8.63 -10.54 12.30
N THR A 264 7.61 -9.92 11.69
CA THR A 264 6.33 -9.59 12.33
C THR A 264 5.55 -10.82 12.80
N TYR A 265 5.83 -11.99 12.23
CA TYR A 265 5.20 -13.23 12.67
C TYR A 265 5.80 -13.80 13.96
N LEU A 266 7.02 -13.44 14.30
CA LEU A 266 7.67 -13.91 15.53
C LEU A 266 6.89 -13.54 16.80
N PRO A 267 6.44 -12.30 17.02
CA PRO A 267 5.56 -11.96 18.14
C PRO A 267 4.22 -12.67 18.11
N ARG A 268 3.73 -13.04 16.92
CA ARG A 268 2.48 -13.79 16.71
C ARG A 268 2.63 -15.30 16.90
N GLY A 269 3.85 -15.76 17.21
CA GLY A 269 4.14 -17.17 17.45
C GLY A 269 4.27 -18.01 16.19
N TYR A 270 4.75 -17.42 15.11
CA TYR A 270 5.04 -18.09 13.84
C TYR A 270 6.46 -17.78 13.36
N GLY A 271 7.04 -18.67 12.58
CA GLY A 271 8.23 -18.36 11.81
C GLY A 271 7.90 -17.41 10.64
N GLY A 272 8.93 -16.86 10.01
CA GLY A 272 8.78 -15.89 8.90
C GLY A 272 9.79 -16.15 7.79
N GLU A 273 10.15 -17.44 7.54
CA GLU A 273 11.19 -17.85 6.59
C GLU A 273 12.52 -17.11 6.82
N ILE A 274 12.90 -17.01 8.09
CA ILE A 274 14.11 -16.30 8.53
C ILE A 274 15.29 -17.26 8.47
N HIS A 275 16.16 -17.08 7.48
CA HIS A 275 17.33 -17.93 7.27
C HIS A 275 18.54 -17.41 8.04
N GLY A 276 19.49 -18.30 8.40
CA GLY A 276 20.70 -17.95 9.13
C GLY A 276 20.86 -18.74 10.43
N ASP A 277 21.63 -18.22 11.35
CA ASP A 277 21.91 -18.84 12.66
C ASP A 277 20.86 -18.42 13.72
N TRP A 278 19.58 -18.61 13.37
CA TRP A 278 18.43 -18.30 14.21
C TRP A 278 17.85 -19.54 14.88
N PRO A 279 17.02 -19.42 15.93
CA PRO A 279 16.38 -20.55 16.58
C PRO A 279 15.59 -21.44 15.60
N PRO A 280 15.49 -22.77 15.86
CA PRO A 280 14.70 -23.67 15.03
C PRO A 280 13.25 -23.19 14.89
N GLY A 281 12.69 -23.34 13.68
CA GLY A 281 11.33 -22.93 13.33
C GLY A 281 11.21 -21.52 12.77
N TRP A 282 12.20 -20.64 12.99
CA TRP A 282 12.15 -19.29 12.41
C TRP A 282 12.28 -19.30 10.87
N ASN A 283 12.94 -20.34 10.33
CA ASN A 283 13.16 -20.51 8.89
C ASN A 283 12.00 -21.21 8.15
N THR A 284 10.85 -21.34 8.77
CA THR A 284 9.61 -21.84 8.17
C THR A 284 8.50 -20.81 8.38
N TRP A 285 7.30 -21.13 7.89
CA TRP A 285 6.07 -20.38 8.18
C TRP A 285 5.22 -21.11 9.24
N ASP A 286 5.79 -22.14 9.89
CA ASP A 286 5.07 -22.93 10.85
C ASP A 286 4.90 -22.20 12.19
N LYS A 287 3.90 -22.65 12.96
CA LYS A 287 3.67 -22.18 14.32
C LYS A 287 4.83 -22.55 15.23
N LEU A 288 5.29 -21.60 16.02
CA LEU A 288 6.31 -21.78 17.04
C LEU A 288 5.71 -22.30 18.36
N ASP A 289 6.55 -22.83 19.26
CA ASP A 289 6.14 -23.26 20.60
C ASP A 289 5.60 -22.10 21.47
N ALA A 290 6.08 -20.88 21.23
CA ALA A 290 5.63 -19.66 21.90
C ALA A 290 5.94 -18.42 21.06
N PRO A 291 5.21 -17.30 21.27
CA PRO A 291 5.57 -16.00 20.74
C PRO A 291 6.99 -15.56 21.15
N VAL A 292 7.67 -14.90 20.23
CA VAL A 292 8.98 -14.29 20.46
C VAL A 292 8.78 -12.82 20.75
N THR A 293 9.14 -12.36 21.95
CA THR A 293 8.95 -10.97 22.39
C THR A 293 10.26 -10.23 22.66
N ASP A 294 11.39 -10.85 22.34
CA ASP A 294 12.70 -10.22 22.43
C ASP A 294 12.94 -9.32 21.20
N VAL A 295 12.67 -8.03 21.37
CA VAL A 295 12.74 -7.01 20.31
C VAL A 295 14.12 -6.95 19.66
N ASP A 296 15.19 -7.09 20.44
CA ASP A 296 16.55 -7.02 19.92
C ASP A 296 16.82 -8.16 18.92
N SER A 297 16.38 -9.37 19.22
CA SER A 297 16.51 -10.53 18.32
C SER A 297 15.65 -10.36 17.07
N ILE A 298 14.42 -9.86 17.22
CA ILE A 298 13.50 -9.59 16.09
C ILE A 298 14.13 -8.57 15.13
N LEU A 299 14.61 -7.45 15.64
CA LEU A 299 15.24 -6.39 14.85
C LEU A 299 16.56 -6.84 14.22
N ALA A 300 17.35 -7.66 14.93
CA ALA A 300 18.58 -8.23 14.37
C ALA A 300 18.29 -9.15 13.18
N ALA A 301 17.25 -9.99 13.28
CA ALA A 301 16.80 -10.82 12.16
C ALA A 301 16.24 -9.99 11.02
N ASN A 302 15.48 -8.93 11.33
CA ASN A 302 14.90 -8.04 10.32
C ASN A 302 15.95 -7.36 9.44
N VAL A 303 17.08 -6.96 10.01
CA VAL A 303 18.21 -6.35 9.25
C VAL A 303 18.73 -7.28 8.16
N GLU A 304 18.74 -8.60 8.39
CA GLU A 304 19.24 -9.59 7.44
C GLU A 304 18.36 -9.73 6.19
N SER A 305 17.12 -9.27 6.22
CA SER A 305 16.25 -9.17 5.03
C SER A 305 16.86 -8.27 3.94
N GLY A 306 17.66 -7.28 4.34
CA GLY A 306 18.20 -6.25 3.46
C GLY A 306 17.25 -5.07 3.22
N ARG A 307 15.98 -5.14 3.67
CA ARG A 307 15.00 -4.05 3.54
C ARG A 307 15.51 -2.72 4.12
N PRO A 308 16.03 -2.68 5.37
CA PRO A 308 16.55 -1.43 5.94
C PRO A 308 17.75 -0.84 5.17
N ALA A 309 18.59 -1.69 4.58
CA ALA A 309 19.74 -1.23 3.79
C ALA A 309 19.28 -0.58 2.49
N THR A 310 18.36 -1.23 1.79
CA THR A 310 17.77 -0.72 0.54
C THR A 310 16.99 0.59 0.76
N ALA A 311 16.29 0.74 1.89
CA ALA A 311 15.64 2.01 2.25
C ALA A 311 16.66 3.14 2.47
N ALA A 312 17.81 2.85 3.07
CA ALA A 312 18.87 3.84 3.24
C ALA A 312 19.48 4.30 1.88
N GLU A 313 19.63 3.37 0.93
CA GLU A 313 20.08 3.69 -0.44
C GLU A 313 19.04 4.54 -1.17
N LEU A 314 17.75 4.21 -1.03
CA LEU A 314 16.64 4.99 -1.57
C LEU A 314 16.64 6.42 -1.03
N VAL A 315 16.78 6.60 0.28
CA VAL A 315 16.86 7.94 0.92
C VAL A 315 18.02 8.77 0.35
N ALA A 316 19.17 8.14 0.09
CA ALA A 316 20.30 8.84 -0.51
C ALA A 316 20.03 9.30 -1.96
N ASP A 317 19.31 8.48 -2.75
CA ASP A 317 18.89 8.86 -4.09
C ASP A 317 17.84 9.99 -4.05
N ILE A 318 16.83 9.87 -3.20
CA ILE A 318 15.82 10.93 -2.98
C ILE A 318 16.48 12.26 -2.59
N ALA A 319 17.50 12.23 -1.73
CA ALA A 319 18.23 13.45 -1.37
C ALA A 319 18.89 14.10 -2.59
N THR A 320 19.37 13.31 -3.56
CA THR A 320 19.94 13.81 -4.81
C THR A 320 18.87 14.45 -5.69
N GLU A 321 17.70 13.83 -5.80
CA GLU A 321 16.58 14.36 -6.58
C GLU A 321 16.01 15.66 -5.98
N ARG A 322 15.89 15.70 -4.66
CA ARG A 322 15.49 16.92 -3.94
C ARG A 322 16.49 18.05 -4.16
N ALA A 323 17.79 17.75 -4.15
CA ALA A 323 18.81 18.75 -4.45
C ALA A 323 18.75 19.28 -5.89
N ALA A 324 18.18 18.49 -6.82
CA ALA A 324 17.85 18.90 -8.17
C ALA A 324 16.53 19.69 -8.27
N GLY A 325 15.82 19.90 -7.16
CA GLY A 325 14.56 20.67 -7.09
C GLY A 325 13.29 19.86 -7.32
N ARG A 326 13.38 18.52 -7.40
CA ARG A 326 12.23 17.63 -7.61
C ARG A 326 11.49 17.32 -6.31
N LEU A 327 10.18 17.19 -6.42
CA LEU A 327 9.34 16.55 -5.40
C LEU A 327 9.56 15.04 -5.47
N ALA A 328 9.45 14.33 -4.34
CA ALA A 328 9.62 12.88 -4.35
C ALA A 328 8.47 12.17 -3.62
N ILE A 329 7.93 11.12 -4.27
CA ILE A 329 6.88 10.24 -3.73
C ILE A 329 7.36 8.80 -3.89
N VAL A 330 7.17 8.01 -2.84
CA VAL A 330 7.57 6.60 -2.76
C VAL A 330 6.36 5.78 -2.39
N GLY A 331 6.11 4.67 -3.05
CA GLY A 331 5.06 3.73 -2.64
C GLY A 331 5.41 2.31 -3.03
N GLY A 332 4.67 1.34 -2.52
CA GLY A 332 4.89 -0.07 -2.82
C GLY A 332 4.49 -0.99 -1.68
N ASP A 333 4.78 -2.26 -1.87
CA ASP A 333 4.76 -3.29 -0.84
C ASP A 333 6.14 -3.41 -0.19
N PHE A 334 6.22 -3.02 1.06
CA PHE A 334 7.48 -3.03 1.80
C PHE A 334 7.72 -4.35 2.54
N ASN A 335 6.73 -5.24 2.60
CA ASN A 335 6.81 -6.50 3.34
C ASN A 335 7.32 -6.34 4.80
N GLU A 336 7.07 -5.19 5.38
CA GLU A 336 7.38 -4.80 6.76
C GLU A 336 6.41 -3.70 7.19
N PRO A 337 5.73 -3.79 8.33
CA PRO A 337 4.84 -2.72 8.77
C PRO A 337 5.62 -1.45 9.15
N PRO A 338 4.99 -0.27 9.18
CA PRO A 338 5.67 0.94 9.60
C PRO A 338 5.97 0.94 11.10
N SER A 339 7.07 1.60 11.46
CA SER A 339 7.44 1.82 12.86
C SER A 339 6.36 2.59 13.66
N GLN A 340 5.52 3.35 12.96
CA GLN A 340 4.43 4.13 13.53
C GLN A 340 3.21 3.29 13.91
N ASP A 341 3.15 2.02 13.47
CA ASP A 341 1.99 1.14 13.68
C ASP A 341 2.18 0.16 14.84
N TRP A 342 3.44 -0.18 15.20
CA TRP A 342 3.78 -1.08 16.32
C TRP A 342 4.22 -0.29 17.55
N THR A 343 3.30 0.47 18.14
CA THR A 343 3.52 1.41 19.22
C THR A 343 2.93 0.91 20.55
N GLU A 344 3.09 1.67 21.62
CA GLU A 344 2.44 1.36 22.90
C GLU A 344 0.90 1.31 22.78
N ALA A 345 0.30 2.08 21.84
CA ALA A 345 -1.14 2.09 21.62
C ALA A 345 -1.66 0.79 20.99
N THR A 346 -0.83 0.07 20.25
CA THR A 346 -1.19 -1.16 19.54
C THR A 346 -0.56 -2.41 20.14
N ALA A 347 0.26 -2.29 21.18
CA ALA A 347 1.03 -3.39 21.75
C ALA A 347 0.18 -4.60 22.18
N ASP A 348 -1.03 -4.37 22.69
CA ASP A 348 -1.96 -5.41 23.12
C ASP A 348 -3.04 -5.73 22.07
N LEU A 349 -2.93 -5.16 20.85
CA LEU A 349 -3.83 -5.39 19.73
C LEU A 349 -3.16 -6.29 18.68
N PHE A 350 -3.94 -6.85 17.75
CA PHE A 350 -3.49 -7.54 16.53
C PHE A 350 -2.41 -8.62 16.77
N ASP A 351 -2.48 -9.30 17.91
CA ASP A 351 -1.50 -10.30 18.35
C ASP A 351 -0.05 -9.79 18.40
N HIS A 352 0.15 -8.49 18.66
CA HIS A 352 1.50 -7.94 18.91
C HIS A 352 2.11 -8.45 20.23
N ASN A 353 1.30 -9.04 21.13
CA ASN A 353 1.72 -9.69 22.36
C ASN A 353 2.59 -8.81 23.29
N GLY A 354 2.21 -7.54 23.44
CA GLY A 354 2.90 -6.56 24.28
C GLY A 354 4.17 -5.98 23.68
N VAL A 355 4.44 -6.23 22.41
CA VAL A 355 5.69 -5.81 21.76
C VAL A 355 5.52 -4.47 21.07
N VAL A 356 6.48 -3.56 21.29
CA VAL A 356 6.63 -2.28 20.58
C VAL A 356 7.91 -2.37 19.76
N ILE A 357 7.80 -2.22 18.45
CA ILE A 357 8.94 -2.41 17.53
C ILE A 357 9.11 -1.20 16.61
N PRO A 358 10.25 -0.50 16.66
CA PRO A 358 10.59 0.54 15.69
C PRO A 358 11.13 -0.12 14.41
N TRP A 359 10.23 -0.58 13.55
CA TRP A 359 10.58 -1.25 12.29
C TRP A 359 11.54 -0.40 11.45
N GLN A 360 12.67 -1.01 11.08
CA GLN A 360 13.84 -0.25 10.66
C GLN A 360 13.75 0.30 9.24
N THR A 361 12.97 -0.32 8.35
CA THR A 361 12.84 0.12 6.96
C THR A 361 12.16 1.49 6.89
N THR A 362 10.99 1.60 7.51
CA THR A 362 10.25 2.87 7.56
C THR A 362 10.93 3.90 8.45
N GLN A 363 11.61 3.46 9.51
CA GLN A 363 12.40 4.38 10.34
C GLN A 363 13.49 5.06 9.51
N ARG A 364 14.11 4.37 8.52
CA ARG A 364 15.08 4.99 7.60
C ARG A 364 14.45 6.07 6.72
N LEU A 365 13.21 5.87 6.27
CA LEU A 365 12.49 6.87 5.48
C LEU A 365 12.15 8.10 6.33
N LEU A 366 11.63 7.89 7.54
CA LEU A 366 11.32 8.95 8.49
C LEU A 366 12.58 9.74 8.89
N ASP A 367 13.69 9.06 9.23
CA ASP A 367 14.99 9.67 9.53
C ASP A 367 15.55 10.44 8.31
N GLY A 368 15.22 10.01 7.10
CA GLY A 368 15.51 10.69 5.84
C GLY A 368 14.64 11.93 5.59
N GLY A 369 13.69 12.18 6.48
CA GLY A 369 12.79 13.34 6.41
C GLY A 369 11.58 13.14 5.50
N LEU A 370 11.23 11.89 5.14
CA LEU A 370 9.98 11.60 4.48
C LEU A 370 8.85 11.48 5.51
N VAL A 371 7.63 11.68 5.07
CA VAL A 371 6.41 11.50 5.88
C VAL A 371 5.53 10.43 5.26
N ASP A 372 4.91 9.62 6.09
CA ASP A 372 3.89 8.64 5.69
C ASP A 372 2.58 9.39 5.43
N ALA A 373 2.06 9.30 4.21
CA ALA A 373 0.85 10.01 3.81
C ALA A 373 -0.38 9.53 4.62
N PHE A 374 -0.50 8.21 4.85
CA PHE A 374 -1.62 7.67 5.62
C PHE A 374 -1.57 8.11 7.08
N ARG A 375 -0.39 8.05 7.74
CA ARG A 375 -0.22 8.50 9.13
C ARG A 375 -0.27 10.02 9.29
N THR A 376 -0.03 10.79 8.24
CA THR A 376 -0.25 12.24 8.25
C THR A 376 -1.74 12.55 8.39
N VAL A 377 -2.60 11.81 7.69
CA VAL A 377 -4.07 11.98 7.73
C VAL A 377 -4.69 11.27 8.93
N HIS A 378 -4.21 10.07 9.25
CA HIS A 378 -4.74 9.18 10.29
C HIS A 378 -3.65 8.87 11.33
N PRO A 379 -3.40 9.75 12.28
CA PRO A 379 -2.26 9.64 13.21
C PRO A 379 -2.43 8.56 14.29
N ASP A 380 -3.64 8.03 14.53
CA ASP A 380 -3.92 7.03 15.54
C ASP A 380 -3.92 5.61 14.93
N PRO A 381 -2.86 4.79 15.11
CA PRO A 381 -2.78 3.45 14.53
C PRO A 381 -3.74 2.43 15.18
N ALA A 382 -4.30 2.73 16.34
CA ALA A 382 -5.28 1.86 16.97
C ALA A 382 -6.70 2.08 16.42
N ALA A 383 -7.06 3.32 16.13
CA ALA A 383 -8.34 3.67 15.52
C ALA A 383 -8.34 3.42 14.01
N ASN A 384 -7.24 3.80 13.34
CA ASN A 384 -7.05 3.68 11.90
C ASN A 384 -5.82 2.80 11.59
N PRO A 385 -5.89 1.47 11.73
CA PRO A 385 -4.76 0.59 11.46
C PRO A 385 -4.32 0.60 10.00
N GLY A 386 -5.24 0.81 9.05
CA GLY A 386 -4.93 0.89 7.63
C GLY A 386 -4.47 -0.43 7.03
N PHE A 387 -4.95 -1.56 7.51
CA PHE A 387 -4.48 -2.88 7.09
C PHE A 387 -4.58 -3.11 5.59
N THR A 388 -3.47 -3.55 5.00
CA THR A 388 -3.42 -3.94 3.59
C THR A 388 -3.25 -5.44 3.40
N TRP A 389 -2.68 -6.14 4.35
CA TRP A 389 -2.45 -7.59 4.34
C TRP A 389 -3.01 -8.26 5.61
N PRO A 390 -3.63 -9.46 5.49
CA PRO A 390 -4.15 -10.05 4.26
C PRO A 390 -5.51 -9.44 3.89
N SER A 391 -5.73 -9.24 2.60
CA SER A 391 -7.04 -8.83 2.07
C SER A 391 -7.95 -10.05 1.91
N ASP A 392 -9.26 -9.85 2.07
CA ASP A 392 -10.20 -10.85 1.60
C ASP A 392 -10.29 -10.84 0.07
N ASN A 393 -10.30 -12.04 -0.51
CA ASN A 393 -10.66 -12.25 -1.90
C ASN A 393 -11.69 -13.39 -1.95
N ALA A 394 -12.93 -13.03 -2.26
CA ALA A 394 -14.06 -13.98 -2.21
C ALA A 394 -13.94 -15.15 -3.19
N LEU A 395 -13.05 -15.06 -4.19
CA LEU A 395 -12.82 -16.10 -5.18
C LEU A 395 -11.92 -17.23 -4.65
N PHE A 396 -11.24 -17.02 -3.52
CA PHE A 396 -10.27 -17.95 -2.96
C PHE A 396 -10.70 -18.44 -1.58
N PRO A 397 -10.33 -19.67 -1.19
CA PRO A 397 -10.49 -20.12 0.19
C PRO A 397 -9.55 -19.32 1.11
N THR A 398 -9.98 -19.05 2.34
CA THR A 398 -9.17 -18.29 3.32
C THR A 398 -7.79 -18.90 3.55
N SER A 399 -7.68 -20.23 3.48
CA SER A 399 -6.40 -20.93 3.63
C SER A 399 -5.34 -20.64 2.57
N THR A 400 -5.69 -19.96 1.49
CA THR A 400 -4.73 -19.44 0.49
C THR A 400 -4.42 -17.98 0.67
N LEU A 401 -5.12 -17.30 1.59
CA LEU A 401 -4.99 -15.89 1.89
C LEU A 401 -4.36 -15.64 3.28
N THR A 402 -3.83 -16.67 3.93
CA THR A 402 -3.25 -16.59 5.28
C THR A 402 -1.98 -17.43 5.36
N TRP A 403 -0.98 -16.94 6.07
CA TRP A 403 0.29 -17.64 6.32
C TRP A 403 0.44 -17.98 7.81
N ALA A 404 -0.27 -17.27 8.70
CA ALA A 404 -0.31 -17.54 10.13
C ALA A 404 -1.76 -17.81 10.60
N PRO A 405 -2.37 -18.96 10.21
CA PRO A 405 -3.82 -19.19 10.25
C PRO A 405 -4.46 -19.22 11.65
N GLU A 406 -3.70 -19.21 12.73
CA GLU A 406 -4.24 -19.10 14.09
C GLU A 406 -3.98 -17.73 14.73
N ALA A 407 -3.25 -16.83 14.03
CA ALA A 407 -2.95 -15.49 14.49
C ALA A 407 -3.83 -14.42 13.84
N ASP A 408 -3.91 -13.26 14.45
CA ASP A 408 -4.27 -12.02 13.77
C ASP A 408 -3.00 -11.49 13.09
N GLU A 409 -2.86 -11.80 11.80
CA GLU A 409 -1.67 -11.50 11.03
C GLU A 409 -1.76 -10.18 10.26
N ARG A 410 -2.83 -9.41 10.50
CA ARG A 410 -3.06 -8.15 9.79
C ARG A 410 -1.93 -7.16 10.06
N ASP A 411 -1.40 -6.63 8.95
CA ASP A 411 -0.43 -5.55 8.94
C ASP A 411 -0.74 -4.57 7.79
N ARG A 412 -0.35 -3.32 7.95
CA ARG A 412 -0.24 -2.37 6.86
C ARG A 412 1.19 -2.49 6.31
N ILE A 413 1.36 -3.10 5.13
CA ILE A 413 2.66 -3.31 4.50
C ILE A 413 2.80 -2.62 3.15
N ASP A 414 1.67 -2.12 2.61
CA ASP A 414 1.62 -1.25 1.45
C ASP A 414 1.39 0.19 1.92
N TYR A 415 2.22 1.13 1.50
CA TYR A 415 2.07 2.52 1.91
C TYR A 415 2.77 3.51 0.97
N ILE A 416 2.45 4.80 1.15
CA ILE A 416 2.97 5.90 0.35
C ILE A 416 3.64 6.90 1.28
N PHE A 417 4.89 7.23 0.95
CA PHE A 417 5.67 8.27 1.59
C PHE A 417 5.91 9.43 0.62
N ALA A 418 6.00 10.63 1.15
CA ALA A 418 6.38 11.81 0.39
C ALA A 418 7.44 12.65 1.12
N THR A 419 8.19 13.43 0.36
CA THR A 419 9.09 14.41 0.97
C THR A 419 8.32 15.67 1.30
N PRO A 420 8.39 16.19 2.53
CA PRO A 420 7.83 17.50 2.85
C PRO A 420 8.43 18.60 1.97
N ASP A 421 7.57 19.38 1.34
CA ASP A 421 7.94 20.52 0.51
C ASP A 421 6.78 21.52 0.53
N GLU A 422 7.07 22.82 0.51
CA GLU A 422 6.04 23.87 0.48
C GLU A 422 5.14 23.80 -0.76
N ARG A 423 5.60 23.13 -1.82
CA ARG A 423 4.85 22.91 -3.06
C ARG A 423 3.98 21.66 -3.05
N LEU A 424 4.04 20.83 -2.00
CA LEU A 424 3.32 19.55 -1.93
C LEU A 424 2.49 19.48 -0.65
N SER A 425 1.17 19.40 -0.79
CA SER A 425 0.27 19.07 0.34
C SER A 425 -0.25 17.63 0.24
N ILE A 426 -0.52 17.04 1.40
CA ILE A 426 -1.20 15.74 1.54
C ILE A 426 -2.60 16.04 2.04
N ASP A 427 -3.62 15.78 1.23
CA ASP A 427 -4.99 16.19 1.53
C ASP A 427 -5.87 15.04 1.98
N GLY A 428 -5.51 13.81 1.64
CA GLY A 428 -6.24 12.62 2.01
C GLY A 428 -5.43 11.35 1.83
N ALA A 429 -5.83 10.31 2.55
CA ALA A 429 -5.33 8.97 2.36
C ALA A 429 -6.42 7.96 2.76
N SER A 430 -6.63 6.93 1.96
CA SER A 430 -7.65 5.91 2.17
C SER A 430 -7.13 4.52 1.84
N VAL A 431 -7.66 3.51 2.47
CA VAL A 431 -7.49 2.11 2.06
C VAL A 431 -8.44 1.82 0.91
N VAL A 432 -7.98 1.10 -0.10
CA VAL A 432 -8.80 0.68 -1.25
C VAL A 432 -8.90 -0.84 -1.27
N GLY A 433 -10.11 -1.38 -1.33
CA GLY A 433 -10.31 -2.82 -1.40
C GLY A 433 -11.60 -3.30 -0.76
N PRO A 434 -11.72 -4.61 -0.52
CA PRO A 434 -12.87 -5.20 0.16
C PRO A 434 -13.03 -4.67 1.59
N GLN A 435 -14.30 -4.56 2.06
CA GLN A 435 -14.62 -4.23 3.46
C GLN A 435 -14.21 -5.33 4.44
N SER A 436 -13.89 -6.51 3.95
CA SER A 436 -13.47 -7.66 4.75
C SER A 436 -11.96 -7.88 4.66
N THR A 437 -11.45 -8.61 5.64
CA THR A 437 -10.06 -9.05 5.76
C THR A 437 -10.03 -10.47 6.31
N ILE A 438 -8.85 -11.07 6.44
CA ILE A 438 -8.69 -12.41 7.02
C ILE A 438 -8.09 -12.29 8.42
N VAL A 439 -8.77 -12.84 9.41
CA VAL A 439 -8.28 -12.94 10.79
C VAL A 439 -8.43 -14.39 11.25
N ARG A 440 -7.36 -15.02 11.68
CA ARG A 440 -7.35 -16.43 12.13
C ARG A 440 -8.04 -17.38 11.16
N ASN A 441 -7.69 -17.22 9.88
CA ASN A 441 -8.24 -18.01 8.77
C ASN A 441 -9.78 -17.85 8.58
N GLU A 442 -10.37 -16.81 9.09
CA GLU A 442 -11.79 -16.48 8.93
C GLU A 442 -11.96 -15.11 8.26
N ARG A 443 -13.00 -14.99 7.41
CA ARG A 443 -13.38 -13.69 6.85
C ARG A 443 -14.04 -12.83 7.90
N VAL A 444 -13.51 -11.65 8.13
CA VAL A 444 -13.99 -10.70 9.11
C VAL A 444 -14.23 -9.35 8.44
N VAL A 445 -15.39 -8.76 8.68
CA VAL A 445 -15.62 -7.36 8.25
C VAL A 445 -14.74 -6.46 9.10
N ASP A 446 -14.09 -5.52 8.45
CA ASP A 446 -13.27 -4.51 9.13
C ASP A 446 -14.19 -3.61 9.97
N ASP A 447 -13.89 -3.46 11.24
CA ASP A 447 -14.62 -2.64 12.21
C ASP A 447 -13.79 -1.45 12.73
N SER A 448 -12.64 -1.17 12.08
CA SER A 448 -11.82 0.00 12.36
C SER A 448 -12.50 1.31 11.95
N ALA A 449 -11.87 2.43 12.26
CA ALA A 449 -12.31 3.74 11.78
C ALA A 449 -11.74 4.10 10.39
N ASP A 450 -11.11 3.14 9.71
CA ASP A 450 -10.54 3.36 8.38
C ASP A 450 -11.63 3.64 7.35
N GLU A 451 -11.38 4.64 6.51
CA GLU A 451 -12.14 4.82 5.28
C GLU A 451 -11.66 3.81 4.23
N ILE A 452 -12.50 2.82 3.92
CA ILE A 452 -12.20 1.80 2.92
C ILE A 452 -13.04 2.08 1.68
N LEU A 453 -12.37 2.52 0.62
CA LEU A 453 -12.97 2.70 -0.71
C LEU A 453 -13.08 1.32 -1.37
N THR A 454 -14.31 0.87 -1.62
CA THR A 454 -14.56 -0.45 -2.22
C THR A 454 -14.94 -0.28 -3.68
N PRO A 455 -14.06 -0.62 -4.64
CA PRO A 455 -14.37 -0.58 -6.06
C PRO A 455 -15.46 -1.59 -6.43
N ASP A 456 -16.21 -1.29 -7.50
CA ASP A 456 -17.18 -2.22 -8.10
C ASP A 456 -16.47 -3.35 -8.88
N ALA A 457 -15.22 -3.13 -9.31
CA ALA A 457 -14.38 -4.09 -10.00
C ALA A 457 -14.14 -5.38 -9.18
N VAL A 458 -13.96 -6.51 -9.85
CA VAL A 458 -13.58 -7.76 -9.17
C VAL A 458 -12.19 -7.60 -8.56
N TRP A 459 -12.07 -7.80 -7.25
CA TRP A 459 -10.80 -7.63 -6.55
C TRP A 459 -9.77 -8.67 -6.98
N PRO A 460 -8.63 -8.26 -7.58
CA PRO A 460 -7.70 -9.21 -8.20
C PRO A 460 -6.56 -9.66 -7.28
N SER A 461 -6.50 -9.20 -6.02
CA SER A 461 -5.35 -9.33 -5.14
C SER A 461 -5.68 -9.97 -3.79
N ASP A 462 -4.66 -10.41 -3.08
CA ASP A 462 -4.65 -10.78 -1.66
C ASP A 462 -4.15 -9.63 -0.76
N HIS A 463 -3.81 -8.47 -1.36
CA HIS A 463 -3.58 -7.20 -0.67
C HIS A 463 -4.75 -6.23 -0.89
N LYS A 464 -4.97 -5.31 0.05
CA LYS A 464 -5.66 -4.04 -0.20
C LYS A 464 -4.65 -3.02 -0.70
N ALA A 465 -5.13 -2.00 -1.40
CA ALA A 465 -4.31 -0.90 -1.90
C ALA A 465 -4.40 0.32 -0.97
N VAL A 466 -3.49 1.28 -1.14
CA VAL A 466 -3.54 2.58 -0.46
C VAL A 466 -3.56 3.69 -1.50
N LEU A 467 -4.51 4.60 -1.38
CA LEU A 467 -4.63 5.82 -2.16
C LEU A 467 -4.19 7.01 -1.30
N ALA A 468 -3.35 7.87 -1.85
CA ALA A 468 -3.01 9.16 -1.25
C ALA A 468 -3.31 10.29 -2.23
N ASN A 469 -3.94 11.35 -1.74
CA ASN A 469 -4.31 12.51 -2.52
C ASN A 469 -3.36 13.66 -2.20
N PHE A 470 -2.75 14.23 -3.23
CA PHE A 470 -1.81 15.33 -3.14
C PHE A 470 -2.28 16.53 -3.96
N HIS A 471 -1.90 17.71 -3.50
CA HIS A 471 -1.88 18.91 -4.34
C HIS A 471 -0.44 19.38 -4.56
N ILE A 472 -0.16 19.80 -5.80
CA ILE A 472 1.12 20.41 -6.18
C ILE A 472 0.85 21.85 -6.62
N CYS A 473 1.52 22.78 -5.97
CA CYS A 473 1.36 24.21 -6.18
C CYS A 473 2.73 24.79 -6.59
N ALA A 474 2.88 25.24 -7.84
CA ALA A 474 4.16 25.69 -8.39
C ALA A 474 4.83 26.81 -7.56
N ASP A 475 4.04 27.71 -7.00
CA ASP A 475 4.48 28.87 -6.18
C ASP A 475 4.41 28.60 -4.67
N GLY A 476 4.25 27.33 -4.27
CA GLY A 476 3.96 26.92 -2.89
C GLY A 476 2.46 26.79 -2.65
N CYS A 477 2.05 25.68 -2.04
CA CYS A 477 0.70 25.54 -1.54
C CYS A 477 0.56 26.58 -0.42
N ALA A 478 -0.26 27.59 -0.62
CA ALA A 478 -0.60 28.48 0.46
C ALA A 478 -1.08 27.56 1.60
N GLU A 479 -0.37 27.56 2.74
CA GLU A 479 -1.03 27.13 3.95
C GLU A 479 -2.29 27.99 3.98
N THR A 480 -3.45 27.41 3.74
CA THR A 480 -4.68 27.98 4.25
C THR A 480 -4.46 27.94 5.76
N GLU A 481 -3.87 29.03 6.32
CA GLU A 481 -4.00 29.24 7.75
C GLU A 481 -5.48 29.01 8.01
N PRO A 482 -5.85 27.99 8.78
CA PRO A 482 -7.26 27.75 9.04
C PRO A 482 -7.81 29.08 9.52
N GLU A 483 -8.83 29.61 8.85
CA GLU A 483 -9.43 30.89 9.21
C GLU A 483 -9.54 30.91 10.74
N PRO A 484 -9.02 31.93 11.43
CA PRO A 484 -8.92 31.87 12.88
C PRO A 484 -10.31 31.57 13.42
N ALA A 485 -10.42 30.46 14.18
CA ALA A 485 -11.69 30.06 14.73
C ALA A 485 -12.34 31.25 15.44
N THR A 486 -13.60 31.47 15.17
CA THR A 486 -14.37 32.57 15.75
C THR A 486 -15.54 32.01 16.55
N VAL A 487 -15.82 32.65 17.69
CA VAL A 487 -16.98 32.33 18.52
C VAL A 487 -17.79 33.60 18.75
N THR A 488 -19.09 33.54 18.56
CA THR A 488 -20.04 34.64 18.76
C THR A 488 -21.22 34.19 19.60
N LEU A 489 -21.79 35.12 20.33
CA LEU A 489 -22.98 34.88 21.16
C LEU A 489 -24.15 35.70 20.61
N ASP A 490 -25.38 35.17 20.68
CA ASP A 490 -26.61 35.89 20.28
C ASP A 490 -26.93 37.03 21.24
N THR A 491 -26.39 37.00 22.44
CA THR A 491 -26.50 38.08 23.43
C THR A 491 -25.20 38.26 24.21
N ALA A 492 -24.85 39.51 24.51
CA ALA A 492 -23.70 39.81 25.35
C ALA A 492 -23.99 39.70 26.85
N SER A 493 -25.25 39.45 27.24
CA SER A 493 -25.67 39.38 28.64
C SER A 493 -26.82 38.38 28.84
N VAL A 494 -26.76 37.62 29.92
CA VAL A 494 -27.77 36.62 30.28
C VAL A 494 -27.97 36.59 31.79
N VAL A 495 -29.18 36.29 32.23
CA VAL A 495 -29.49 36.05 33.67
C VAL A 495 -28.93 34.67 34.08
N ALA A 496 -28.38 34.53 35.28
CA ALA A 496 -28.00 33.22 35.81
C ALA A 496 -29.16 32.22 35.70
N GLY A 497 -28.93 31.04 35.17
CA GLY A 497 -29.94 30.04 34.81
C GLY A 497 -30.57 30.25 33.41
N GLY A 498 -30.27 31.33 32.70
CA GLY A 498 -30.74 31.56 31.34
C GLY A 498 -29.88 30.88 30.29
N SER A 499 -30.35 30.84 29.05
CA SER A 499 -29.64 30.22 27.92
C SER A 499 -29.07 31.27 26.97
N VAL A 500 -27.96 30.95 26.34
CA VAL A 500 -27.32 31.73 25.30
C VAL A 500 -27.00 30.84 24.11
N THR A 501 -27.21 31.35 22.88
CA THR A 501 -26.83 30.66 21.67
C THR A 501 -25.39 30.99 21.34
N VAL A 502 -24.57 29.94 21.24
CA VAL A 502 -23.14 30.01 20.83
C VAL A 502 -23.06 29.57 19.37
N SER A 503 -22.42 30.37 18.55
CA SER A 503 -22.12 30.04 17.15
C SER A 503 -20.63 30.22 16.91
N GLY A 504 -20.05 29.40 16.06
CA GLY A 504 -18.64 29.52 15.69
C GLY A 504 -18.38 29.03 14.29
N SER A 505 -17.22 29.40 13.74
CA SER A 505 -16.71 28.95 12.44
C SER A 505 -15.18 28.88 12.47
N GLY A 506 -14.57 28.24 11.46
CA GLY A 506 -13.11 28.07 11.37
C GLY A 506 -12.57 26.98 12.31
N PHE A 507 -13.42 26.03 12.73
CA PHE A 507 -13.04 24.81 13.43
C PHE A 507 -12.77 23.69 12.41
N THR A 508 -12.05 22.66 12.82
CA THR A 508 -11.88 21.46 11.99
C THR A 508 -13.27 20.87 11.65
N PRO A 509 -13.55 20.58 10.39
CA PRO A 509 -14.80 19.87 10.01
C PRO A 509 -14.99 18.60 10.84
N ASP A 510 -16.25 18.34 11.22
CA ASP A 510 -16.69 17.18 11.98
C ASP A 510 -16.02 16.99 13.36
N ALA A 511 -15.22 17.96 13.82
CA ALA A 511 -14.57 17.91 15.13
C ALA A 511 -15.55 18.07 16.29
N GLY A 512 -15.36 17.26 17.34
CA GLY A 512 -16.04 17.41 18.62
C GLY A 512 -15.50 18.62 19.38
N LEU A 513 -16.40 19.52 19.80
CA LEU A 513 -16.07 20.76 20.50
C LEU A 513 -16.64 20.74 21.92
N THR A 514 -15.84 21.15 22.90
CA THR A 514 -16.29 21.35 24.28
C THR A 514 -16.54 22.82 24.56
N ILE A 515 -17.65 23.15 25.20
CA ILE A 515 -18.04 24.52 25.56
C ILE A 515 -17.98 24.69 27.06
N GLU A 516 -17.18 25.64 27.50
CA GLU A 516 -17.02 25.98 28.92
C GLU A 516 -17.46 27.41 29.20
N LEU A 517 -18.05 27.63 30.37
CA LEU A 517 -18.21 28.94 30.99
C LEU A 517 -17.01 29.18 31.91
N ARG A 518 -16.24 30.23 31.66
CA ARG A 518 -15.07 30.59 32.48
C ARG A 518 -15.21 31.93 33.19
N SER A 519 -15.08 31.93 34.40
CA SER A 519 -14.39 32.60 35.49
C SER A 519 -13.96 31.54 36.51
N THR A 520 -14.80 30.53 36.74
CA THR A 520 -14.45 29.21 37.30
C THR A 520 -14.87 28.20 36.24
N PRO A 521 -13.96 27.44 35.65
CA PRO A 521 -14.27 26.56 34.51
C PRO A 521 -15.39 25.58 34.82
N VAL A 522 -16.47 25.63 34.04
CA VAL A 522 -17.61 24.70 34.10
C VAL A 522 -18.01 24.35 32.68
N GLN A 523 -17.97 23.07 32.33
CA GLN A 523 -18.48 22.62 31.03
C GLN A 523 -20.01 22.82 30.99
N VAL A 524 -20.48 23.54 29.96
CA VAL A 524 -21.88 23.88 29.76
C VAL A 524 -22.48 23.22 28.52
N GLY A 525 -21.68 22.56 27.71
CA GLY A 525 -22.13 21.82 26.52
C GLY A 525 -21.02 21.19 25.71
N THR A 526 -21.43 20.39 24.73
CA THR A 526 -20.58 19.88 23.63
C THR A 526 -21.36 20.01 22.33
N VAL A 527 -20.67 20.15 21.21
CA VAL A 527 -21.26 20.21 19.87
C VAL A 527 -20.25 19.67 18.86
N THR A 528 -20.70 19.15 17.73
CA THR A 528 -19.86 18.79 16.60
C THR A 528 -19.92 19.90 15.56
N ALA A 529 -18.77 20.31 15.03
CA ALA A 529 -18.69 21.21 13.88
C ALA A 529 -19.29 20.51 12.64
N ASP A 530 -19.88 21.24 11.74
CA ASP A 530 -20.37 20.71 10.46
C ASP A 530 -19.20 20.57 9.45
N ALA A 531 -19.51 20.02 8.26
CA ALA A 531 -18.55 19.83 7.17
C ALA A 531 -17.87 21.14 6.68
N ALA A 532 -18.38 22.32 7.06
CA ALA A 532 -17.77 23.62 6.81
C ALA A 532 -16.99 24.17 8.01
N GLY A 533 -16.82 23.38 9.08
CA GLY A 533 -16.17 23.80 10.31
C GLY A 533 -16.97 24.83 11.12
N ALA A 534 -18.27 24.89 10.93
CA ALA A 534 -19.16 25.80 11.65
C ALA A 534 -20.06 25.04 12.62
N PHE A 535 -20.50 25.73 13.68
CA PHE A 535 -21.49 25.17 14.61
C PHE A 535 -22.44 26.23 15.13
N ARG A 536 -23.61 25.79 15.61
CA ARG A 536 -24.56 26.58 16.34
C ARG A 536 -25.25 25.70 17.38
N THR A 537 -25.18 26.10 18.66
CA THR A 537 -25.80 25.37 19.76
C THR A 537 -26.30 26.35 20.84
N SER A 538 -27.17 25.88 21.71
CA SER A 538 -27.65 26.66 22.87
C SER A 538 -27.13 26.02 24.16
N VAL A 539 -26.47 26.81 24.99
CA VAL A 539 -25.99 26.39 26.31
C VAL A 539 -26.72 27.12 27.41
N THR A 540 -26.87 26.48 28.57
CA THR A 540 -27.53 27.08 29.75
C THR A 540 -26.46 27.49 30.76
N VAL A 541 -26.44 28.76 31.15
CA VAL A 541 -25.58 29.26 32.22
C VAL A 541 -26.08 28.72 33.57
N PRO A 542 -25.22 28.03 34.35
CA PRO A 542 -25.67 27.52 35.65
C PRO A 542 -26.29 28.58 36.54
N ALA A 543 -27.41 28.25 37.22
CA ALA A 543 -28.13 29.20 38.07
C ALA A 543 -27.31 29.72 39.27
N ALA A 544 -26.25 28.98 39.66
CA ALA A 544 -25.31 29.36 40.71
C ALA A 544 -24.18 30.28 40.23
N THR A 545 -24.14 30.63 38.94
CA THR A 545 -23.09 31.52 38.39
C THR A 545 -23.21 32.91 39.01
N PRO A 546 -22.17 33.46 39.63
CA PRO A 546 -22.18 34.80 40.17
C PRO A 546 -22.43 35.85 39.08
N ALA A 547 -23.13 36.95 39.45
CA ALA A 547 -23.22 38.07 38.54
C ALA A 547 -21.84 38.72 38.29
N GLY A 548 -21.55 39.04 37.03
CA GLY A 548 -20.25 39.59 36.66
C GLY A 548 -19.86 39.29 35.24
N ALA A 549 -18.60 39.56 34.90
CA ALA A 549 -17.99 39.28 33.62
C ALA A 549 -17.48 37.80 33.57
N HIS A 550 -17.92 37.10 32.57
CA HIS A 550 -17.57 35.72 32.26
C HIS A 550 -17.15 35.60 30.80
N ARG A 551 -16.73 34.41 30.39
CA ARG A 551 -16.43 34.07 29.00
C ARG A 551 -16.99 32.69 28.66
N ILE A 552 -17.53 32.56 27.47
CA ILE A 552 -17.75 31.27 26.84
C ILE A 552 -16.48 30.93 26.10
N VAL A 553 -15.91 29.76 26.36
CA VAL A 553 -14.71 29.23 25.71
C VAL A 553 -15.09 27.94 25.01
N VAL A 554 -14.75 27.86 23.72
CA VAL A 554 -14.90 26.64 22.91
C VAL A 554 -13.53 26.05 22.71
N ILE A 555 -13.38 24.76 23.01
CA ILE A 555 -12.15 23.99 22.99
C ILE A 555 -12.30 22.88 21.95
N ASP A 556 -11.40 22.82 20.99
CA ASP A 556 -11.37 21.74 20.00
C ASP A 556 -10.52 20.54 20.48
N GLY A 557 -10.53 19.44 19.68
CA GLY A 557 -9.82 18.22 20.00
C GLY A 557 -8.29 18.38 20.11
N SER A 558 -7.71 19.47 19.56
CA SER A 558 -6.29 19.82 19.70
C SER A 558 -5.99 20.61 20.96
N GLY A 559 -7.03 21.02 21.70
CA GLY A 559 -6.91 21.90 22.88
C GLY A 559 -6.83 23.38 22.54
N ARG A 560 -7.08 23.80 21.28
CA ARG A 560 -7.17 25.19 20.89
C ARG A 560 -8.41 25.83 21.48
N GLU A 561 -8.26 27.00 22.11
CA GLU A 561 -9.33 27.72 22.77
C GLU A 561 -9.72 28.98 22.00
N THR A 562 -11.03 29.16 21.80
CA THR A 562 -11.61 30.39 21.22
C THR A 562 -12.70 30.91 22.14
N GLU A 563 -12.74 32.22 22.39
CA GLU A 563 -13.58 32.77 23.43
C GLU A 563 -14.49 33.94 22.99
N ALA A 564 -15.62 34.07 23.67
CA ALA A 564 -16.50 35.21 23.57
C ALA A 564 -16.89 35.71 24.96
N ALA A 565 -16.93 37.03 25.14
CA ALA A 565 -17.28 37.67 26.41
C ALA A 565 -18.79 37.53 26.70
N LEU A 566 -19.15 37.20 27.94
CA LEU A 566 -20.56 37.11 28.42
C LEU A 566 -20.70 37.78 29.78
N ALA A 567 -21.63 38.71 29.92
CA ALA A 567 -22.03 39.26 31.22
C ALA A 567 -23.16 38.41 31.83
N VAL A 568 -22.97 37.92 33.04
CA VAL A 568 -24.05 37.23 33.78
C VAL A 568 -24.66 38.22 34.77
N THR A 569 -25.99 38.33 34.76
CA THR A 569 -26.73 39.16 35.71
C THR A 569 -27.42 38.28 36.76
N ALA A 570 -27.59 38.82 37.99
CA ALA A 570 -28.25 38.10 39.06
C ALA A 570 -29.71 37.78 38.71
N LEU A 571 -30.21 36.67 39.20
CA LEU A 571 -31.65 36.42 39.18
C LEU A 571 -32.38 37.57 39.91
N PRO A 572 -33.50 38.13 39.38
CA PRO A 572 -34.27 39.12 40.10
C PRO A 572 -34.71 38.54 41.43
N VAL A 573 -34.39 39.23 42.51
CA VAL A 573 -34.93 38.87 43.85
C VAL A 573 -36.40 39.17 43.81
N VAL A 574 -37.22 38.14 43.86
CA VAL A 574 -38.66 38.30 44.11
C VAL A 574 -38.82 38.72 45.57
N GLU A 575 -39.01 40.04 45.82
CA GLU A 575 -39.43 40.49 47.13
C GLU A 575 -40.78 39.83 47.41
N GLN A 576 -40.83 38.99 48.44
CA GLN A 576 -42.02 38.43 48.97
C GLN A 576 -42.80 39.58 49.68
N PRO A 577 -44.06 39.82 49.37
CA PRO A 577 -44.85 40.85 50.09
C PRO A 577 -44.84 40.53 51.58
N GLY A 578 -44.31 41.50 52.34
CA GLY A 578 -44.32 41.41 53.81
C GLY A 578 -45.70 41.30 54.36
N THR A 579 -46.01 40.27 55.12
CA THR A 579 -47.12 40.26 56.08
C THR A 579 -46.65 41.06 57.28
N GLY A 580 -47.25 42.26 57.39
CA GLY A 580 -47.12 43.05 58.61
C GLY A 580 -47.90 42.31 59.72
N ASP A 581 -47.29 42.24 60.86
CA ASP A 581 -48.09 42.44 62.14
C ASP A 581 -47.16 43.01 63.21
N SER A 582 -47.83 43.80 64.01
CA SER A 582 -47.44 44.80 64.94
C SER A 582 -47.15 44.27 66.36
N ASP A 583 -46.45 45.13 67.10
CA ASP A 583 -46.42 45.32 68.56
C ASP A 583 -45.57 44.28 69.39
N ASP A 584 -44.82 44.58 70.36
CA ASP A 584 -44.73 45.66 71.35
C ASP A 584 -43.53 45.50 72.28
N THR A 585 -43.06 46.60 72.72
CA THR A 585 -42.37 46.94 73.99
C THR A 585 -41.17 46.13 74.59
N SER A 586 -40.21 46.94 74.83
CA SER A 586 -39.49 47.18 76.10
C SER A 586 -38.27 46.33 76.43
N GLY A 587 -37.23 47.02 76.58
CA GLY A 587 -36.47 47.10 77.83
C GLY A 587 -35.06 46.49 77.88
N GLY A 588 -34.10 47.38 77.92
CA GLY A 588 -33.07 47.31 78.91
C GLY A 588 -31.76 46.67 78.55
N GLY A 589 -30.79 47.52 78.31
CA GLY A 589 -29.68 47.68 79.19
C GLY A 589 -28.50 46.76 79.00
N GLY A 590 -27.37 47.33 78.64
CA GLY A 590 -26.21 47.08 79.44
C GLY A 590 -24.97 46.56 78.71
N THR A 591 -24.11 47.52 78.33
CA THR A 591 -22.65 47.52 78.58
C THR A 591 -21.73 46.44 78.01
N SER A 592 -20.83 46.92 77.21
CA SER A 592 -19.42 46.46 77.02
C SER A 592 -18.64 46.27 78.35
N PRO A 593 -17.38 45.89 78.40
CA PRO A 593 -16.38 45.28 77.48
C PRO A 593 -15.46 44.24 78.19
N GLY A 594 -14.48 43.71 77.50
CA GLY A 594 -13.35 43.04 78.11
C GLY A 594 -12.66 42.03 77.21
N THR A 595 -11.63 42.39 76.53
CA THR A 595 -10.17 42.20 76.74
C THR A 595 -9.72 40.86 77.36
N GLY A 596 -8.75 40.23 76.69
CA GLY A 596 -7.85 39.22 77.27
C GLY A 596 -7.40 38.21 76.21
N THR A 597 -6.30 38.39 75.55
CA THR A 597 -4.89 38.07 75.82
C THR A 597 -4.61 36.64 76.22
N GLY A 598 -3.62 36.09 75.48
CA GLY A 598 -2.65 35.11 76.01
C GLY A 598 -2.68 33.77 75.28
N THR A 599 -1.69 33.53 74.55
CA THR A 599 -0.34 33.05 74.74
C THR A 599 -0.15 31.58 74.41
N ASP A 600 0.81 31.37 73.52
CA ASP A 600 1.94 30.48 73.52
C ASP A 600 1.80 28.96 73.51
N GLY A 601 2.68 28.38 72.69
CA GLY A 601 3.18 27.01 72.80
C GLY A 601 3.67 26.48 71.44
N THR A 602 4.78 26.90 70.96
CA THR A 602 6.15 26.31 70.85
C THR A 602 6.23 24.81 70.53
N GLY A 603 7.06 24.49 69.53
CA GLY A 603 7.70 23.20 69.30
C GLY A 603 8.06 22.97 67.85
N THR A 604 9.15 23.54 67.41
CA THR A 604 10.51 22.99 67.11
C THR A 604 10.48 21.65 66.39
N GLY A 605 11.07 21.57 65.22
CA GLY A 605 12.38 21.34 64.87
C GLY A 605 12.57 20.97 63.40
N THR A 606 13.48 21.65 62.87
CA THR A 606 14.71 21.26 62.14
C THR A 606 14.50 20.37 60.93
N GLY A 607 14.97 20.67 59.78
CA GLY A 607 16.14 21.38 59.33
C GLY A 607 16.72 20.66 58.15
N SER A 608 17.14 21.31 57.26
CA SER A 608 18.32 21.62 56.45
C SER A 608 18.16 21.10 55.01
N ASP A 609 18.18 22.00 54.06
CA ASP A 609 19.34 22.65 53.43
C ASP A 609 20.13 21.77 52.47
N GLY A 610 20.30 22.31 51.33
CA GLY A 610 21.44 22.22 50.45
C GLY A 610 21.07 21.77 49.04
N GLY A 611 21.18 22.46 47.98
CA GLY A 611 22.06 23.54 47.64
C GLY A 611 22.40 23.37 46.18
N LEU A 612 22.28 24.42 45.41
CA LEU A 612 22.72 24.55 44.01
C LEU A 612 24.19 24.14 43.82
N ALA A 613 24.52 23.59 42.64
CA ALA A 613 25.74 23.95 41.93
C ALA A 613 25.61 23.71 40.43
N THR A 614 25.76 24.78 39.70
CA THR A 614 26.06 24.95 38.29
C THR A 614 27.52 24.63 37.96
N THR A 615 27.78 24.53 36.65
CA THR A 615 29.06 24.58 35.89
C THR A 615 29.57 23.17 35.51
N GLY A 616 30.05 22.97 34.31
CA GLY A 616 30.42 23.77 33.20
C GLY A 616 31.12 22.89 32.16
N ALA A 617 31.17 23.36 30.95
CA ALA A 617 31.84 22.90 29.75
C ALA A 617 33.17 22.12 29.96
N ASP A 618 33.46 21.19 29.06
CA ASP A 618 34.57 21.34 28.08
C ASP A 618 34.78 20.08 27.23
N SER A 619 34.69 20.34 25.88
CA SER A 619 35.64 20.01 24.84
C SER A 619 36.18 18.59 24.62
N MET A 620 35.84 18.03 23.47
CA MET A 620 36.65 17.51 22.35
C MET A 620 38.14 17.12 22.63
N PRO A 621 38.79 16.39 21.71
CA PRO A 621 38.44 15.37 20.69
C PRO A 621 39.37 14.14 20.72
N LEU A 622 39.09 13.11 19.90
CA LEU A 622 40.20 12.32 19.34
C LEU A 622 39.80 11.57 18.07
N VAL A 623 40.42 11.97 17.03
CA VAL A 623 40.74 11.39 15.76
C VAL A 623 41.59 10.13 15.93
N VAL A 624 41.45 9.11 15.06
CA VAL A 624 42.49 8.31 14.38
C VAL A 624 41.78 7.15 13.70
N ALA A 625 41.65 7.16 12.42
CA ALA A 625 42.59 6.73 11.36
C ALA A 625 42.32 5.32 10.83
N ALA A 626 42.08 5.35 9.54
CA ALA A 626 41.97 4.25 8.58
C ALA A 626 43.09 3.21 8.69
N LEU A 627 42.77 1.97 8.29
CA LEU A 627 43.66 1.20 7.45
C LEU A 627 42.90 0.22 6.54
N LEU A 628 43.12 0.38 5.28
CA LEU A 628 42.84 -0.55 4.19
C LEU A 628 43.52 -1.91 4.39
N LEU A 629 42.80 -2.99 4.04
CA LEU A 629 43.43 -4.16 3.48
C LEU A 629 42.50 -4.81 2.43
N LEU A 630 42.88 -4.63 1.20
CA LEU A 630 42.49 -5.44 0.04
C LEU A 630 43.15 -6.82 0.15
N THR A 631 42.37 -7.89 0.02
CA THR A 631 42.88 -9.15 -0.53
C THR A 631 41.82 -9.78 -1.41
N ALA A 632 42.19 -9.93 -2.67
CA ALA A 632 41.49 -10.68 -3.68
C ALA A 632 41.47 -12.18 -3.35
N GLY A 633 40.32 -12.82 -3.53
CA GLY A 633 40.19 -14.27 -3.49
C GLY A 633 39.10 -14.73 -4.45
N ALA A 634 39.50 -15.13 -5.65
CA ALA A 634 38.64 -15.83 -6.60
C ALA A 634 38.28 -17.22 -6.06
N GLY A 635 37.00 -17.56 -5.98
CA GLY A 635 36.50 -18.88 -5.62
C GLY A 635 35.32 -19.27 -6.51
N MET A 636 35.50 -20.32 -7.27
CA MET A 636 34.61 -20.91 -8.27
C MET A 636 33.19 -21.19 -7.72
N LEU A 637 32.23 -20.77 -8.49
CA LEU A 637 30.81 -21.13 -8.33
C LEU A 637 30.58 -22.54 -8.91
N VAL A 638 30.25 -23.51 -8.08
CA VAL A 638 29.70 -24.82 -8.49
C VAL A 638 28.22 -24.77 -8.28
N ILE A 639 27.47 -24.61 -9.37
CA ILE A 639 25.99 -24.70 -9.37
C ILE A 639 25.60 -26.17 -9.23
N ARG A 640 24.97 -26.49 -8.13
CA ARG A 640 24.27 -27.78 -7.94
C ARG A 640 22.76 -27.52 -7.89
N ARG A 641 22.12 -27.72 -9.04
CA ARG A 641 20.64 -27.84 -9.11
C ARG A 641 20.19 -29.03 -8.27
N ARG A 642 19.36 -28.81 -7.29
CA ARG A 642 18.46 -29.84 -6.76
C ARG A 642 17.03 -29.47 -7.12
N ARG A 643 16.39 -30.39 -7.82
CA ARG A 643 14.95 -30.46 -8.05
C ARG A 643 14.27 -30.77 -6.73
N PHE A 644 13.17 -30.11 -6.47
CA PHE A 644 12.11 -30.63 -5.63
C PHE A 644 10.80 -30.57 -6.40
N GLY A 645 10.08 -31.70 -6.29
CA GLY A 645 8.85 -31.99 -6.94
C GLY A 645 7.63 -31.32 -6.34
#